data_1c12c5db7ab52da72bda984efd317b9b
#
_entry.id   1c12c5db7ab52da72bda984efd317b9b
#
_cell.length_a   1.000
_cell.length_b   1.000
_cell.length_c   1.000
_cell.angle_alpha   90.00
_cell.angle_beta   90.00
_cell.angle_gamma   90.00
#
_symmetry.space_group_name_H-M   'P 1'
#
loop_
_entity.id
_entity.type
_entity.pdbx_description
1 polymer ?
#
loop_
_entity_poly.entity_id
_entity_poly.type
_entity_poly.pdbx_seq_one_letter_code
_entity_poly.pdbx_strand_id
1 'polypeptide(L)'
;MGPLLVIFVGLALFAFIAGDAVKLFDSHSIDTSVGTVGDSEIDAMEYQQVYNELDCFCKASGYEIPEESRQVMVWNLLSNSALYNNYAKELGIKITPEEVNLVLTNGKSDFVRTSVQPQSAFRAGSNFNMQFLAELIQVYEEQKLNGMIDPNVDVLYNSWKYIEREVVLEMLRKKVNTLASEATIANPAVAQKNFDLNNNTYTLNVALYPFNRMDIDNVEVTEEEIAKSYEENKANNPYLSNEVETRDIKYIVKQVVPSEKDLANLKADMTKYADSLRNGYDKYQKLARISRSMVPYNNFLLPKALLDQTVAAAIDTLEVNEVLGPVDQTIAVSRDQFINTYDVYMNVEKATVPESFMIRAITISEVAADGTTVDLNAAADSLLNLLNNGADFKAVASNYRAQFDSLTINTDNANEVFGLVDDIDTQKDIYNAPVGQYLTSDINVQGFNGKLLFQVIEKNGSVDAYNTFVIRREKVFSNETYNEEYDKFCKFVGSCQTLAELEEKVANDESQAYWVLPQQGVTTGSAIIANISKTGDFIDWIFNEDTKPGQISSIKKCGNDDVFMAVALENINEKGYKPLTSELSPGRTVSDFAKRMAQSEKAKEQAIAEMKDKSYNDLKGNSKISTYTVDKVEFKKPTNVSPTMQDEVAIAAVASKMNAGETSAPFEGVNGVYVIEVASKDAKNGTFDATAEKQQIESLYNRNYIVTAVERALGKIYPMENRVYVHF
;
A
#
# COMPACT_ATOMS: atom_id res chain seq x y z
N MET A 1 -19.32 30.62 21.84
CA MET A 1 -19.45 29.65 20.73
C MET A 1 -18.81 28.29 21.07
N GLY A 2 -17.66 28.20 21.77
CA GLY A 2 -17.00 26.94 22.12
C GLY A 2 -17.84 25.88 22.85
N PRO A 3 -18.62 26.19 23.91
CA PRO A 3 -19.38 25.16 24.61
C PRO A 3 -20.52 24.52 23.80
N LEU A 4 -21.14 25.30 22.91
CA LEU A 4 -22.21 24.82 22.03
C LEU A 4 -21.66 23.86 20.95
N LEU A 5 -20.47 24.13 20.42
CA LEU A 5 -19.76 23.31 19.46
C LEU A 5 -19.43 21.93 20.05
N VAL A 6 -18.95 21.91 21.29
CA VAL A 6 -18.63 20.65 22.01
C VAL A 6 -19.90 19.81 22.25
N ILE A 7 -21.04 20.46 22.54
CA ILE A 7 -22.33 19.79 22.75
C ILE A 7 -22.85 19.18 21.44
N PHE A 8 -22.76 19.89 20.30
CA PHE A 8 -23.24 19.39 19.02
C PHE A 8 -22.41 18.23 18.48
N VAL A 9 -21.07 18.35 18.55
CA VAL A 9 -20.16 17.25 18.16
C VAL A 9 -20.34 16.07 19.11
N GLY A 10 -20.51 16.30 20.41
CA GLY A 10 -20.80 15.26 21.40
C GLY A 10 -22.12 14.55 21.17
N LEU A 11 -23.17 15.23 20.73
CA LEU A 11 -24.47 14.62 20.42
C LEU A 11 -24.44 13.80 19.12
N ALA A 12 -23.71 14.26 18.09
CA ALA A 12 -23.54 13.50 16.85
C ALA A 12 -22.74 12.20 17.09
N LEU A 13 -21.67 12.28 17.90
CA LEU A 13 -20.88 11.13 18.33
C LEU A 13 -21.69 10.18 19.23
N PHE A 14 -22.56 10.72 20.10
CA PHE A 14 -23.45 9.91 20.95
C PHE A 14 -24.50 9.15 20.15
N ALA A 15 -25.07 9.76 19.10
CA ALA A 15 -26.04 9.11 18.23
C ALA A 15 -25.46 7.90 17.47
N PHE A 16 -24.16 7.99 17.11
CA PHE A 16 -23.44 6.88 16.46
C PHE A 16 -23.21 5.71 17.43
N ILE A 17 -22.60 5.98 18.61
CA ILE A 17 -22.31 4.94 19.61
C ILE A 17 -23.59 4.30 20.16
N ALA A 18 -24.68 5.07 20.26
CA ALA A 18 -26.00 4.54 20.68
C ALA A 18 -26.70 3.76 19.54
N GLY A 19 -26.51 4.15 18.27
CA GLY A 19 -27.09 3.49 17.10
C GLY A 19 -26.59 2.05 16.91
N ASP A 20 -25.29 1.83 17.13
CA ASP A 20 -24.71 0.47 17.07
C ASP A 20 -25.19 -0.43 18.22
N ALA A 21 -25.55 0.12 19.37
CA ALA A 21 -26.09 -0.62 20.49
C ALA A 21 -27.55 -1.09 20.28
N VAL A 22 -28.31 -0.45 19.39
CA VAL A 22 -29.74 -0.78 19.15
C VAL A 22 -29.92 -1.88 18.10
N LYS A 23 -28.96 -2.06 17.18
CA LYS A 23 -29.01 -3.10 16.13
C LYS A 23 -28.84 -4.53 16.63
N LEU A 24 -28.54 -4.74 17.91
CA LEU A 24 -28.33 -6.05 18.53
C LEU A 24 -29.62 -6.87 18.80
N PHE A 25 -30.81 -6.44 18.38
CA PHE A 25 -32.06 -7.01 18.79
C PHE A 25 -33.01 -7.48 17.68
N ASP A 26 -32.65 -7.47 16.41
CA ASP A 26 -33.53 -8.04 15.36
C ASP A 26 -32.86 -9.26 14.68
N SER A 27 -33.29 -10.42 15.14
CA SER A 27 -33.01 -11.70 14.50
C SER A 27 -34.25 -12.15 13.70
N HIS A 28 -34.11 -12.25 12.38
CA HIS A 28 -34.65 -13.31 11.50
C HIS A 28 -34.60 -12.84 10.06
N SER A 29 -33.65 -13.36 9.27
CA SER A 29 -33.90 -13.65 7.86
C SER A 29 -32.59 -13.88 7.11
N ILE A 30 -32.63 -14.65 6.03
CA ILE A 30 -31.65 -14.79 4.95
C ILE A 30 -30.23 -14.40 5.40
N ASP A 31 -29.28 -15.29 5.34
CA ASP A 31 -27.88 -15.04 5.68
C ASP A 31 -27.36 -13.85 4.87
N THR A 32 -27.38 -12.67 5.47
CA THR A 32 -26.89 -11.40 4.92
C THR A 32 -25.52 -11.07 5.48
N SER A 33 -24.90 -11.99 6.20
CA SER A 33 -23.59 -11.79 6.82
C SER A 33 -22.48 -11.94 5.81
N VAL A 34 -21.68 -10.91 5.64
CA VAL A 34 -20.44 -10.93 4.82
C VAL A 34 -19.26 -11.56 5.57
N GLY A 35 -19.47 -11.98 6.79
CA GLY A 35 -18.49 -12.69 7.61
C GLY A 35 -18.73 -12.54 9.10
N THR A 36 -17.88 -13.20 9.89
CA THR A 36 -17.99 -13.22 11.36
C THR A 36 -16.65 -12.93 12.04
N VAL A 37 -16.73 -12.44 13.28
CA VAL A 37 -15.58 -12.27 14.18
C VAL A 37 -16.00 -12.81 15.55
N GLY A 38 -15.60 -14.04 15.88
CA GLY A 38 -16.19 -14.78 17.00
C GLY A 38 -17.69 -14.94 16.79
N ASP A 39 -18.49 -14.52 17.78
CA ASP A 39 -19.95 -14.55 17.72
C ASP A 39 -20.59 -13.30 17.07
N SER A 40 -19.77 -12.33 16.64
CA SER A 40 -20.25 -11.09 16.01
C SER A 40 -20.34 -11.27 14.50
N GLU A 41 -21.51 -11.02 13.93
CA GLU A 41 -21.74 -11.00 12.48
C GLU A 41 -21.47 -9.59 11.92
N ILE A 42 -20.91 -9.52 10.71
CA ILE A 42 -20.74 -8.29 9.93
C ILE A 42 -21.83 -8.31 8.86
N ASP A 43 -22.78 -7.39 8.99
CA ASP A 43 -23.93 -7.28 8.10
C ASP A 43 -23.55 -6.66 6.74
N ALA A 44 -24.16 -7.18 5.64
CA ALA A 44 -23.90 -6.69 4.29
C ALA A 44 -24.26 -5.21 4.09
N MET A 45 -25.32 -4.72 4.78
CA MET A 45 -25.72 -3.31 4.69
C MET A 45 -24.70 -2.42 5.39
N GLU A 46 -24.18 -2.85 6.55
CA GLU A 46 -23.10 -2.13 7.24
C GLU A 46 -21.84 -2.11 6.39
N TYR A 47 -21.47 -3.24 5.78
CA TYR A 47 -20.35 -3.34 4.86
C TYR A 47 -20.50 -2.35 3.69
N GLN A 48 -21.66 -2.34 3.03
CA GLN A 48 -21.93 -1.42 1.92
C GLN A 48 -21.92 0.04 2.35
N GLN A 49 -22.42 0.33 3.55
CA GLN A 49 -22.35 1.70 4.11
C GLN A 49 -20.90 2.15 4.30
N VAL A 50 -20.07 1.32 4.93
CA VAL A 50 -18.64 1.64 5.15
C VAL A 50 -17.86 1.73 3.84
N TYR A 51 -18.22 0.90 2.84
CA TYR A 51 -17.66 1.00 1.50
C TYR A 51 -17.97 2.37 0.86
N ASN A 52 -19.21 2.84 0.96
CA ASN A 52 -19.58 4.18 0.49
C ASN A 52 -18.85 5.30 1.26
N GLU A 53 -18.70 5.16 2.58
CA GLU A 53 -17.95 6.12 3.42
C GLU A 53 -16.48 6.19 2.97
N LEU A 54 -15.83 5.04 2.68
CA LEU A 54 -14.47 4.99 2.14
C LEU A 54 -14.37 5.60 0.74
N ASP A 55 -15.32 5.30 -0.15
CA ASP A 55 -15.35 5.86 -1.50
C ASP A 55 -15.46 7.39 -1.47
N CYS A 56 -16.31 7.92 -0.59
CA CYS A 56 -16.43 9.35 -0.34
C CYS A 56 -15.14 9.96 0.22
N PHE A 57 -14.47 9.26 1.14
CA PHE A 57 -13.17 9.69 1.68
C PHE A 57 -12.10 9.74 0.58
N CYS A 58 -12.05 8.73 -0.30
CA CYS A 58 -11.14 8.71 -1.44
C CYS A 58 -11.41 9.89 -2.38
N LYS A 59 -12.68 10.15 -2.74
CA LYS A 59 -13.07 11.28 -3.59
C LYS A 59 -12.69 12.63 -2.98
N ALA A 60 -12.98 12.84 -1.70
CA ALA A 60 -12.66 14.08 -0.99
C ALA A 60 -11.14 14.29 -0.80
N SER A 61 -10.37 13.23 -0.77
CA SER A 61 -8.91 13.25 -0.57
C SER A 61 -8.11 13.16 -1.86
N GLY A 62 -8.75 12.90 -3.00
CA GLY A 62 -8.08 12.67 -4.28
C GLY A 62 -7.28 11.36 -4.35
N TYR A 63 -7.66 10.35 -3.56
CA TYR A 63 -7.05 9.02 -3.61
C TYR A 63 -7.69 8.17 -4.70
N GLU A 64 -6.86 7.57 -5.54
CA GLU A 64 -7.28 6.55 -6.51
C GLU A 64 -6.88 5.16 -5.97
N ILE A 65 -7.81 4.49 -5.32
CA ILE A 65 -7.60 3.15 -4.77
C ILE A 65 -8.43 2.15 -5.60
N PRO A 66 -7.82 1.07 -6.12
CA PRO A 66 -8.54 0.01 -6.82
C PRO A 66 -9.70 -0.56 -5.98
N GLU A 67 -10.74 -1.00 -6.67
CA GLU A 67 -11.97 -1.51 -6.03
C GLU A 67 -11.68 -2.66 -5.06
N GLU A 68 -10.89 -3.64 -5.49
CA GLU A 68 -10.53 -4.81 -4.69
C GLU A 68 -9.76 -4.39 -3.40
N SER A 69 -8.91 -3.37 -3.51
CA SER A 69 -8.20 -2.83 -2.34
C SER A 69 -9.16 -2.14 -1.38
N ARG A 70 -10.18 -1.41 -1.89
CA ARG A 70 -11.21 -0.80 -1.05
C ARG A 70 -12.04 -1.84 -0.34
N GLN A 71 -12.41 -2.95 -1.00
CA GLN A 71 -13.12 -4.07 -0.38
C GLN A 71 -12.31 -4.66 0.79
N VAL A 72 -11.02 -4.90 0.58
CA VAL A 72 -10.12 -5.37 1.66
C VAL A 72 -10.02 -4.35 2.80
N MET A 73 -9.92 -3.06 2.51
CA MET A 73 -9.84 -2.01 3.54
C MET A 73 -11.12 -1.97 4.39
N VAL A 74 -12.30 -2.07 3.77
CA VAL A 74 -13.59 -2.10 4.49
C VAL A 74 -13.70 -3.34 5.37
N TRP A 75 -13.37 -4.51 4.83
CA TRP A 75 -13.34 -5.73 5.63
C TRP A 75 -12.41 -5.60 6.83
N ASN A 76 -11.19 -5.11 6.62
CA ASN A 76 -10.20 -4.93 7.68
C ASN A 76 -10.67 -3.93 8.75
N LEU A 77 -11.32 -2.84 8.36
CA LEU A 77 -11.87 -1.87 9.31
C LEU A 77 -12.98 -2.50 10.16
N LEU A 78 -13.94 -3.18 9.54
CA LEU A 78 -15.08 -3.78 10.24
C LEU A 78 -14.65 -4.98 11.11
N SER A 79 -13.86 -5.89 10.56
CA SER A 79 -13.41 -7.09 11.30
C SER A 79 -12.52 -6.72 12.49
N ASN A 80 -11.58 -5.78 12.32
CA ASN A 80 -10.77 -5.28 13.43
C ASN A 80 -11.62 -4.51 14.46
N SER A 81 -12.59 -3.72 14.01
CA SER A 81 -13.51 -3.02 14.93
C SER A 81 -14.29 -4.03 15.77
N ALA A 82 -14.84 -5.08 15.16
CA ALA A 82 -15.54 -6.15 15.86
C ALA A 82 -14.61 -6.90 16.83
N LEU A 83 -13.38 -7.26 16.37
CA LEU A 83 -12.38 -7.95 17.17
C LEU A 83 -12.04 -7.20 18.47
N TYR A 84 -11.68 -5.92 18.33
CA TYR A 84 -11.31 -5.11 19.48
C TYR A 84 -12.51 -4.74 20.35
N ASN A 85 -13.71 -4.53 19.76
CA ASN A 85 -14.93 -4.27 20.53
C ASN A 85 -15.37 -5.49 21.35
N ASN A 86 -15.25 -6.71 20.83
CA ASN A 86 -15.60 -7.92 21.57
C ASN A 86 -14.73 -8.02 22.83
N TYR A 87 -13.44 -7.84 22.70
CA TYR A 87 -12.53 -7.89 23.85
C TYR A 87 -12.70 -6.70 24.78
N ALA A 88 -12.91 -5.50 24.25
CA ALA A 88 -13.15 -4.30 25.04
C ALA A 88 -14.42 -4.40 25.91
N LYS A 89 -15.49 -5.05 25.40
CA LYS A 89 -16.70 -5.31 26.17
C LYS A 89 -16.43 -6.18 27.38
N GLU A 90 -15.63 -7.23 27.24
CA GLU A 90 -15.25 -8.11 28.36
C GLU A 90 -14.44 -7.36 29.43
N LEU A 91 -13.59 -6.42 29.01
CA LEU A 91 -12.77 -5.60 29.91
C LEU A 91 -13.48 -4.34 30.45
N GLY A 92 -14.71 -4.06 30.01
CA GLY A 92 -15.42 -2.84 30.36
C GLY A 92 -14.82 -1.57 29.74
N ILE A 93 -13.99 -1.68 28.70
CA ILE A 93 -13.38 -0.54 27.98
C ILE A 93 -14.42 0.06 27.03
N LYS A 94 -14.52 1.38 27.03
CA LYS A 94 -15.37 2.16 26.10
C LYS A 94 -14.58 3.33 25.56
N ILE A 95 -14.94 3.77 24.35
CA ILE A 95 -14.52 5.04 23.77
C ILE A 95 -15.70 5.99 23.89
N THR A 96 -15.47 7.17 24.46
CA THR A 96 -16.53 8.19 24.60
C THR A 96 -16.36 9.29 23.55
N PRO A 97 -17.46 9.99 23.18
CA PRO A 97 -17.39 11.11 22.25
C PRO A 97 -16.43 12.22 22.69
N GLU A 98 -16.35 12.46 24.00
CA GLU A 98 -15.45 13.45 24.58
C GLU A 98 -13.98 13.06 24.37
N GLU A 99 -13.67 11.78 24.48
CA GLU A 99 -12.31 11.27 24.22
C GLU A 99 -11.93 11.43 22.74
N VAL A 100 -12.84 11.11 21.81
CA VAL A 100 -12.63 11.29 20.36
C VAL A 100 -12.36 12.78 20.06
N ASN A 101 -13.21 13.66 20.59
CA ASN A 101 -13.05 15.10 20.44
C ASN A 101 -11.69 15.59 20.98
N LEU A 102 -11.28 15.10 22.15
CA LEU A 102 -9.99 15.45 22.74
C LEU A 102 -8.80 14.98 21.90
N VAL A 103 -8.87 13.78 21.33
CA VAL A 103 -7.82 13.22 20.46
C VAL A 103 -7.69 14.03 19.17
N LEU A 104 -8.81 14.37 18.53
CA LEU A 104 -8.84 15.19 17.31
C LEU A 104 -8.36 16.62 17.56
N THR A 105 -8.85 17.28 18.60
CA THR A 105 -8.49 18.67 18.95
C THR A 105 -7.00 18.80 19.28
N ASN A 106 -6.42 17.81 19.96
CA ASN A 106 -5.01 17.82 20.32
C ASN A 106 -4.07 17.25 19.25
N GLY A 107 -4.59 16.90 18.06
CA GLY A 107 -3.79 16.33 16.96
C GLY A 107 -3.11 14.99 17.29
N LYS A 108 -3.73 14.18 18.15
CA LYS A 108 -3.15 12.92 18.66
C LYS A 108 -3.60 11.68 17.88
N SER A 109 -4.39 11.82 16.82
CA SER A 109 -4.73 10.70 15.92
C SER A 109 -3.63 10.52 14.90
N ASP A 110 -3.07 9.31 14.85
CA ASP A 110 -2.10 8.91 13.84
C ASP A 110 -2.77 8.79 12.46
N PHE A 111 -4.00 8.26 12.41
CA PHE A 111 -4.77 8.17 11.17
C PHE A 111 -4.98 9.55 10.53
N VAL A 112 -5.44 10.54 11.30
CA VAL A 112 -5.62 11.91 10.79
C VAL A 112 -4.31 12.49 10.29
N ARG A 113 -3.22 12.27 11.01
CA ARG A 113 -1.91 12.81 10.67
C ARG A 113 -1.32 12.20 9.39
N THR A 114 -1.53 10.91 9.15
CA THR A 114 -0.90 10.16 8.05
C THR A 114 -1.80 10.00 6.83
N SER A 115 -3.12 9.92 7.01
CA SER A 115 -4.07 9.55 5.95
C SER A 115 -5.00 10.68 5.52
N VAL A 116 -5.19 11.74 6.34
CA VAL A 116 -5.96 12.91 5.91
C VAL A 116 -5.01 13.94 5.32
N GLN A 117 -5.17 14.24 4.03
CA GLN A 117 -4.28 15.14 3.30
C GLN A 117 -4.18 16.53 3.94
N PRO A 118 -2.98 17.16 3.97
CA PRO A 118 -2.79 18.48 4.58
C PRO A 118 -3.68 19.59 3.99
N GLN A 119 -4.02 19.51 2.71
CA GLN A 119 -4.89 20.43 1.99
C GLN A 119 -6.38 20.13 2.13
N SER A 120 -6.74 19.02 2.80
CA SER A 120 -8.15 18.67 3.04
C SER A 120 -8.84 19.69 3.93
N ALA A 121 -10.15 19.93 3.71
CA ALA A 121 -10.99 20.76 4.57
C ALA A 121 -11.02 20.27 6.04
N PHE A 122 -10.77 18.98 6.26
CA PHE A 122 -10.66 18.39 7.60
C PHE A 122 -9.35 18.72 8.33
N ARG A 123 -8.44 19.51 7.72
CA ARG A 123 -7.17 19.90 8.33
C ARG A 123 -7.11 21.42 8.58
N ALA A 124 -6.54 21.79 9.72
CA ALA A 124 -6.17 23.15 10.05
C ALA A 124 -4.69 23.15 10.46
N GLY A 125 -3.81 23.21 9.46
CA GLY A 125 -2.38 22.99 9.63
C GLY A 125 -2.08 21.55 10.03
N SER A 126 -1.39 21.34 11.15
CA SER A 126 -1.09 20.00 11.69
C SER A 126 -2.27 19.32 12.41
N ASN A 127 -3.31 20.08 12.77
CA ASN A 127 -4.42 19.59 13.57
C ASN A 127 -5.66 19.29 12.72
N PHE A 128 -6.62 18.60 13.32
CA PHE A 128 -7.93 18.38 12.72
C PHE A 128 -8.77 19.67 12.79
N ASN A 129 -9.54 19.97 11.74
CA ASN A 129 -10.36 21.18 11.66
C ASN A 129 -11.74 20.96 12.30
N MET A 130 -11.81 21.12 13.62
CA MET A 130 -13.03 20.92 14.39
C MET A 130 -14.11 21.96 14.06
N GLN A 131 -13.73 23.17 13.62
CA GLN A 131 -14.70 24.19 13.22
C GLN A 131 -15.40 23.78 11.93
N PHE A 132 -14.63 23.36 10.92
CA PHE A 132 -15.20 22.86 9.67
C PHE A 132 -16.14 21.66 9.91
N LEU A 133 -15.73 20.72 10.78
CA LEU A 133 -16.59 19.57 11.12
C LEU A 133 -17.93 20.01 11.70
N ALA A 134 -17.93 20.95 12.62
CA ALA A 134 -19.17 21.43 13.23
C ALA A 134 -20.10 22.12 12.22
N GLU A 135 -19.54 22.93 11.33
CA GLU A 135 -20.27 23.57 10.24
C GLU A 135 -20.84 22.54 9.27
N LEU A 136 -20.04 21.54 8.89
CA LEU A 136 -20.45 20.43 8.01
C LEU A 136 -21.65 19.65 8.59
N ILE A 137 -21.55 19.25 9.85
CA ILE A 137 -22.63 18.50 10.53
C ILE A 137 -23.91 19.34 10.57
N GLN A 138 -23.81 20.63 10.90
CA GLN A 138 -24.97 21.52 10.94
C GLN A 138 -25.63 21.62 9.56
N VAL A 139 -24.86 21.86 8.50
CA VAL A 139 -25.38 22.00 7.13
C VAL A 139 -26.00 20.66 6.65
N TYR A 140 -25.36 19.54 6.94
CA TYR A 140 -25.87 18.22 6.58
C TYR A 140 -27.24 17.94 7.25
N GLU A 141 -27.38 18.18 8.55
CA GLU A 141 -28.61 17.94 9.27
C GLU A 141 -29.75 18.91 8.82
N GLU A 142 -29.45 20.17 8.53
CA GLU A 142 -30.42 21.11 7.96
C GLU A 142 -30.92 20.66 6.57
N GLN A 143 -30.02 20.21 5.70
CA GLN A 143 -30.37 19.74 4.36
C GLN A 143 -31.16 18.42 4.42
N LYS A 144 -30.77 17.51 5.32
CA LYS A 144 -31.49 16.25 5.57
C LYS A 144 -32.93 16.47 6.05
N LEU A 145 -33.14 17.43 6.94
CA LEU A 145 -34.48 17.81 7.39
C LEU A 145 -35.34 18.38 6.26
N ASN A 146 -34.70 19.07 5.30
CA ASN A 146 -35.38 19.61 4.13
C ASN A 146 -35.57 18.58 2.99
N GLY A 147 -35.08 17.35 3.17
CA GLY A 147 -35.25 16.27 2.21
C GLY A 147 -34.40 16.39 0.96
N MET A 148 -33.38 17.27 0.93
CA MET A 148 -32.52 17.49 -0.24
C MET A 148 -31.09 17.81 0.25
N ILE A 149 -30.18 16.82 0.12
CA ILE A 149 -28.79 16.96 0.52
C ILE A 149 -27.96 17.28 -0.73
N ASP A 150 -27.12 18.30 -0.67
CA ASP A 150 -26.14 18.61 -1.72
C ASP A 150 -25.13 17.46 -1.86
N PRO A 151 -24.85 16.97 -3.08
CA PRO A 151 -23.92 15.85 -3.29
C PRO A 151 -22.52 16.07 -2.71
N ASN A 152 -22.01 17.31 -2.70
CA ASN A 152 -20.69 17.60 -2.11
C ASN A 152 -20.74 17.56 -0.58
N VAL A 153 -21.85 18.02 0.02
CA VAL A 153 -22.07 17.94 1.47
C VAL A 153 -22.19 16.47 1.90
N ASP A 154 -22.89 15.66 1.11
CA ASP A 154 -23.01 14.21 1.35
C ASP A 154 -21.65 13.50 1.28
N VAL A 155 -20.84 13.78 0.25
CA VAL A 155 -19.47 13.24 0.11
C VAL A 155 -18.61 13.64 1.31
N LEU A 156 -18.64 14.88 1.74
CA LEU A 156 -17.85 15.33 2.89
C LEU A 156 -18.33 14.70 4.20
N TYR A 157 -19.65 14.60 4.40
CA TYR A 157 -20.20 13.97 5.60
C TYR A 157 -19.86 12.49 5.69
N ASN A 158 -20.00 11.72 4.61
CA ASN A 158 -19.62 10.32 4.56
C ASN A 158 -18.08 10.14 4.70
N SER A 159 -17.28 11.05 4.15
CA SER A 159 -15.82 11.09 4.40
C SER A 159 -15.52 11.26 5.89
N TRP A 160 -16.24 12.13 6.59
CA TRP A 160 -16.10 12.27 8.04
C TRP A 160 -16.45 10.97 8.76
N LYS A 161 -17.51 10.28 8.37
CA LYS A 161 -17.92 9.01 8.99
C LYS A 161 -16.83 7.95 8.89
N TYR A 162 -16.14 7.86 7.75
CA TYR A 162 -14.98 6.99 7.59
C TYR A 162 -13.83 7.38 8.53
N ILE A 163 -13.47 8.67 8.58
CA ILE A 163 -12.43 9.19 9.49
C ILE A 163 -12.77 8.88 10.94
N GLU A 164 -14.02 9.07 11.34
CA GLU A 164 -14.50 8.79 12.70
C GLU A 164 -14.31 7.32 13.08
N ARG A 165 -14.69 6.37 12.19
CA ARG A 165 -14.51 4.93 12.42
C ARG A 165 -13.05 4.56 12.62
N GLU A 166 -12.17 5.06 11.78
CA GLU A 166 -10.72 4.80 11.87
C GLU A 166 -10.13 5.36 13.17
N VAL A 167 -10.51 6.57 13.56
CA VAL A 167 -10.07 7.20 14.82
C VAL A 167 -10.56 6.42 16.04
N VAL A 168 -11.81 5.96 16.03
CA VAL A 168 -12.38 5.15 17.12
C VAL A 168 -11.64 3.82 17.23
N LEU A 169 -11.37 3.13 16.11
CA LEU A 169 -10.61 1.89 16.08
C LEU A 169 -9.17 2.12 16.57
N GLU A 170 -8.50 3.19 16.12
CA GLU A 170 -7.17 3.58 16.61
C GLU A 170 -7.14 3.73 18.13
N MET A 171 -8.10 4.46 18.69
CA MET A 171 -8.20 4.69 20.13
C MET A 171 -8.46 3.41 20.91
N LEU A 172 -9.34 2.55 20.38
CA LEU A 172 -9.67 1.26 21.00
C LEU A 172 -8.46 0.33 21.02
N ARG A 173 -7.76 0.19 19.88
CA ARG A 173 -6.48 -0.52 19.78
C ARG A 173 -5.47 0.00 20.78
N LYS A 174 -5.33 1.32 20.87
CA LYS A 174 -4.39 1.96 21.80
C LYS A 174 -4.71 1.66 23.25
N LYS A 175 -5.99 1.72 23.66
CA LYS A 175 -6.39 1.37 25.04
C LYS A 175 -6.09 -0.10 25.36
N VAL A 176 -6.47 -1.03 24.48
CA VAL A 176 -6.23 -2.47 24.67
C VAL A 176 -4.73 -2.78 24.70
N ASN A 177 -3.97 -2.24 23.76
CA ASN A 177 -2.52 -2.46 23.70
C ASN A 177 -1.80 -1.84 24.89
N THR A 178 -2.23 -0.67 25.38
CA THR A 178 -1.70 -0.05 26.60
C THR A 178 -1.95 -0.94 27.82
N LEU A 179 -3.15 -1.52 27.93
CA LEU A 179 -3.49 -2.41 29.03
C LEU A 179 -2.61 -3.66 29.02
N ALA A 180 -2.38 -4.27 27.85
CA ALA A 180 -1.48 -5.40 27.68
C ALA A 180 -0.02 -5.04 28.00
N SER A 181 0.44 -3.84 27.60
CA SER A 181 1.80 -3.38 27.89
C SER A 181 2.01 -3.06 29.36
N GLU A 182 1.03 -2.41 30.00
CA GLU A 182 1.10 -2.10 31.43
C GLU A 182 0.93 -3.34 32.34
N ALA A 183 0.38 -4.43 31.81
CA ALA A 183 0.34 -5.72 32.51
C ALA A 183 1.72 -6.40 32.60
N THR A 184 2.67 -6.00 31.76
CA THR A 184 4.07 -6.47 31.82
C THR A 184 4.87 -5.68 32.85
N ILE A 185 4.64 -5.98 34.13
CA ILE A 185 5.32 -5.29 35.21
C ILE A 185 6.65 -6.01 35.52
N ALA A 186 7.76 -5.32 35.34
CA ALA A 186 9.04 -5.78 35.84
C ALA A 186 9.13 -5.51 37.33
N ASN A 187 8.94 -6.55 38.16
CA ASN A 187 9.15 -6.42 39.59
C ASN A 187 10.66 -6.36 39.93
N PRO A 188 11.07 -5.90 41.14
CA PRO A 188 12.47 -5.78 41.54
C PRO A 188 13.27 -7.08 41.41
N ALA A 189 12.65 -8.23 41.66
CA ALA A 189 13.32 -9.53 41.56
C ALA A 189 13.63 -9.91 40.11
N VAL A 190 12.71 -9.59 39.18
CA VAL A 190 12.92 -9.76 37.73
C VAL A 190 14.01 -8.81 37.24
N ALA A 191 14.00 -7.55 37.70
CA ALA A 191 15.03 -6.56 37.36
C ALA A 191 16.41 -7.00 37.85
N GLN A 192 16.53 -7.48 39.10
CA GLN A 192 17.80 -8.01 39.65
C GLN A 192 18.28 -9.20 38.81
N LYS A 193 17.39 -10.16 38.51
CA LYS A 193 17.75 -11.34 37.72
C LYS A 193 18.18 -10.98 36.31
N ASN A 194 17.50 -10.00 35.67
CA ASN A 194 17.90 -9.52 34.38
C ASN A 194 19.28 -8.89 34.37
N PHE A 195 19.58 -8.06 35.38
CA PHE A 195 20.91 -7.51 35.60
C PHE A 195 21.96 -8.59 35.77
N ASP A 196 21.72 -9.55 36.66
CA ASP A 196 22.68 -10.65 37.00
C ASP A 196 22.99 -11.47 35.74
N LEU A 197 21.99 -11.78 34.90
CA LEU A 197 22.18 -12.50 33.65
C LEU A 197 22.99 -11.69 32.61
N ASN A 198 22.79 -10.38 32.57
CA ASN A 198 23.41 -9.50 31.57
C ASN A 198 24.77 -8.92 32.03
N ASN A 199 25.08 -9.02 33.31
CA ASN A 199 26.34 -8.49 33.88
C ASN A 199 27.51 -9.45 33.73
N ASN A 200 27.36 -10.51 32.93
CA ASN A 200 28.41 -11.48 32.66
C ASN A 200 28.67 -11.64 31.16
N THR A 201 29.91 -11.96 30.82
CA THR A 201 30.32 -12.49 29.53
C THR A 201 30.94 -13.87 29.70
N TYR A 202 30.81 -14.71 28.72
CA TYR A 202 31.29 -16.07 28.74
C TYR A 202 32.22 -16.34 27.58
N THR A 203 33.31 -17.10 27.82
CA THR A 203 34.05 -17.81 26.80
C THR A 203 33.62 -19.26 26.87
N LEU A 204 33.13 -19.79 25.75
CA LEU A 204 32.54 -21.12 25.67
C LEU A 204 33.30 -21.99 24.68
N ASN A 205 33.58 -23.23 25.08
CA ASN A 205 33.91 -24.31 24.18
C ASN A 205 32.60 -25.01 23.78
N VAL A 206 32.27 -25.01 22.49
CA VAL A 206 30.99 -25.48 21.94
C VAL A 206 31.22 -26.72 21.09
N ALA A 207 30.60 -27.83 21.45
CA ALA A 207 30.47 -29.00 20.58
C ALA A 207 29.06 -29.04 20.00
N LEU A 208 28.96 -29.09 18.69
CA LEU A 208 27.71 -29.09 17.91
C LEU A 208 27.61 -30.34 17.05
N TYR A 209 26.54 -31.10 17.21
CA TYR A 209 26.11 -32.10 16.24
C TYR A 209 25.07 -31.44 15.31
N PRO A 210 25.45 -31.00 14.10
CA PRO A 210 24.56 -30.26 13.23
C PRO A 210 23.44 -31.15 12.66
N PHE A 211 22.25 -30.62 12.48
CA PHE A 211 21.10 -31.35 11.89
C PHE A 211 21.43 -31.92 10.51
N ASN A 212 22.20 -31.22 9.68
CA ASN A 212 22.57 -31.69 8.32
C ASN A 212 23.58 -32.83 8.32
N ARG A 213 24.13 -33.25 9.46
CA ARG A 213 24.97 -34.45 9.61
C ARG A 213 24.25 -35.60 10.30
N MET A 214 23.01 -35.39 10.72
CA MET A 214 22.17 -36.45 11.26
C MET A 214 21.65 -37.32 10.10
N ASP A 215 21.75 -38.61 10.23
CA ASP A 215 21.28 -39.55 9.20
C ASP A 215 19.76 -39.77 9.34
N ILE A 216 18.97 -38.70 9.12
CA ILE A 216 17.53 -38.70 9.33
C ILE A 216 16.84 -39.71 8.39
N ASP A 217 17.30 -39.84 7.15
CA ASP A 217 16.68 -40.68 6.12
C ASP A 217 16.72 -42.16 6.43
N ASN A 218 17.74 -42.61 7.17
CA ASN A 218 17.90 -44.02 7.57
C ASN A 218 17.35 -44.33 8.96
N VAL A 219 16.69 -43.35 9.63
CA VAL A 219 16.05 -43.63 10.92
C VAL A 219 14.71 -44.35 10.65
N GLU A 220 14.63 -45.59 11.15
CA GLU A 220 13.36 -46.35 11.06
C GLU A 220 12.37 -45.82 12.11
N VAL A 221 11.14 -45.57 11.68
CA VAL A 221 10.00 -45.15 12.51
C VAL A 221 8.80 -46.04 12.22
N THR A 222 8.06 -46.39 13.27
CA THR A 222 6.85 -47.19 13.18
C THR A 222 5.63 -46.32 12.83
N GLU A 223 4.54 -46.94 12.36
CA GLU A 223 3.28 -46.26 12.13
C GLU A 223 2.71 -45.57 13.38
N GLU A 224 2.98 -46.16 14.57
CA GLU A 224 2.59 -45.57 15.84
C GLU A 224 3.40 -44.30 16.16
N GLU A 225 4.70 -44.28 15.86
CA GLU A 225 5.56 -43.09 16.01
C GLU A 225 5.15 -42.01 15.05
N ILE A 226 4.77 -42.34 13.82
CA ILE A 226 4.26 -41.38 12.82
C ILE A 226 2.93 -40.75 13.30
N ALA A 227 1.98 -41.60 13.75
CA ALA A 227 0.70 -41.13 14.27
C ALA A 227 0.89 -40.25 15.52
N LYS A 228 1.81 -40.63 16.43
CA LYS A 228 2.14 -39.84 17.61
C LYS A 228 2.72 -38.49 17.21
N SER A 229 3.71 -38.44 16.31
CA SER A 229 4.32 -37.21 15.83
C SER A 229 3.27 -36.29 15.19
N TYR A 230 2.33 -36.83 14.41
CA TYR A 230 1.21 -36.07 13.87
C TYR A 230 0.34 -35.47 14.98
N GLU A 231 -0.11 -36.27 15.93
CA GLU A 231 -0.99 -35.81 17.02
C GLU A 231 -0.37 -34.72 17.90
N GLU A 232 0.94 -34.84 18.20
CA GLU A 232 1.67 -33.86 19.03
C GLU A 232 1.89 -32.52 18.30
N ASN A 233 1.96 -32.53 16.99
CA ASN A 233 2.36 -31.38 16.19
C ASN A 233 1.19 -30.71 15.42
N LYS A 234 0.08 -31.41 15.16
CA LYS A 234 -1.00 -30.95 14.29
C LYS A 234 -1.59 -29.59 14.69
N ALA A 235 -1.63 -29.27 15.99
CA ALA A 235 -2.21 -28.02 16.50
C ALA A 235 -1.28 -26.79 16.28
N ASN A 236 0.02 -27.04 16.16
CA ASN A 236 1.02 -25.96 16.10
C ASN A 236 1.74 -25.87 14.75
N ASN A 237 1.44 -26.77 13.82
CA ASN A 237 2.12 -26.82 12.54
C ASN A 237 1.13 -26.50 11.39
N PRO A 238 1.33 -25.39 10.67
CA PRO A 238 0.42 -24.95 9.61
C PRO A 238 0.35 -25.90 8.40
N TYR A 239 1.33 -26.81 8.25
CA TYR A 239 1.25 -27.85 7.23
C TYR A 239 0.30 -28.98 7.58
N LEU A 240 -0.06 -29.15 8.85
CA LEU A 240 -0.92 -30.21 9.36
C LEU A 240 -2.37 -29.77 9.64
N SER A 241 -2.67 -28.51 9.51
CA SER A 241 -4.02 -27.98 9.75
C SER A 241 -4.34 -26.82 8.81
N ASN A 242 -5.62 -26.67 8.52
CA ASN A 242 -6.19 -25.52 7.84
C ASN A 242 -6.94 -24.66 8.87
N GLU A 243 -6.55 -23.42 9.08
CA GLU A 243 -7.26 -22.50 10.00
C GLU A 243 -8.63 -22.11 9.46
N VAL A 244 -8.76 -22.06 8.13
CA VAL A 244 -9.99 -21.79 7.40
C VAL A 244 -10.14 -22.80 6.25
N GLU A 245 -11.34 -22.94 5.73
CA GLU A 245 -11.56 -23.71 4.49
C GLU A 245 -10.86 -23.02 3.33
N THR A 246 -10.14 -23.82 2.49
CA THR A 246 -9.48 -23.34 1.30
C THR A 246 -9.79 -24.22 0.09
N ARG A 247 -9.66 -23.64 -1.10
CA ARG A 247 -9.79 -24.34 -2.38
C ARG A 247 -8.48 -24.27 -3.13
N ASP A 248 -8.04 -25.39 -3.70
CA ASP A 248 -6.96 -25.42 -4.66
C ASP A 248 -7.57 -25.39 -6.06
N ILE A 249 -7.06 -24.52 -6.90
CA ILE A 249 -7.56 -24.31 -8.24
C ILE A 249 -6.45 -24.41 -9.27
N LYS A 250 -6.86 -24.67 -10.49
CA LYS A 250 -6.05 -24.42 -11.68
C LYS A 250 -6.76 -23.41 -12.56
N TYR A 251 -6.00 -22.58 -13.25
CA TYR A 251 -6.57 -21.56 -14.11
C TYR A 251 -5.85 -21.50 -15.45
N ILE A 252 -6.58 -21.04 -16.46
CA ILE A 252 -6.08 -20.77 -17.80
C ILE A 252 -6.44 -19.33 -18.14
N VAL A 253 -5.46 -18.59 -18.69
CA VAL A 253 -5.64 -17.17 -19.03
C VAL A 253 -5.14 -16.88 -20.44
N LYS A 254 -5.75 -15.86 -21.06
CA LYS A 254 -5.26 -15.25 -22.28
C LYS A 254 -5.35 -13.74 -22.16
N GLN A 255 -4.21 -13.08 -22.12
CA GLN A 255 -4.14 -11.63 -22.24
C GLN A 255 -4.26 -11.25 -23.72
N VAL A 256 -5.13 -10.29 -24.01
CA VAL A 256 -5.29 -9.72 -25.34
C VAL A 256 -4.22 -8.66 -25.55
N VAL A 257 -3.45 -8.83 -26.60
CA VAL A 257 -2.41 -7.87 -27.00
C VAL A 257 -2.71 -7.34 -28.41
N PRO A 258 -2.24 -6.13 -28.76
CA PRO A 258 -2.42 -5.60 -30.11
C PRO A 258 -1.85 -6.54 -31.18
N SER A 259 -2.62 -6.84 -32.21
CA SER A 259 -2.17 -7.61 -33.37
C SER A 259 -1.16 -6.82 -34.22
N GLU A 260 -0.42 -7.51 -35.09
CA GLU A 260 0.45 -6.84 -36.07
C GLU A 260 -0.33 -5.86 -36.95
N LYS A 261 -1.58 -6.18 -37.28
CA LYS A 261 -2.51 -5.32 -38.05
C LYS A 261 -2.86 -4.04 -37.28
N ASP A 262 -3.13 -4.17 -35.94
CA ASP A 262 -3.41 -3.01 -35.09
C ASP A 262 -2.21 -2.08 -35.03
N LEU A 263 -1.02 -2.65 -34.81
CA LEU A 263 0.23 -1.90 -34.75
C LEU A 263 0.56 -1.20 -36.07
N ALA A 264 0.36 -1.90 -37.21
CA ALA A 264 0.58 -1.32 -38.54
C ALA A 264 -0.39 -0.17 -38.83
N ASN A 265 -1.66 -0.33 -38.48
CA ASN A 265 -2.67 0.70 -38.64
C ASN A 265 -2.36 1.95 -37.79
N LEU A 266 -2.06 1.75 -36.52
CA LEU A 266 -1.67 2.84 -35.63
C LEU A 266 -0.41 3.56 -36.12
N LYS A 267 0.61 2.82 -36.56
CA LYS A 267 1.83 3.40 -37.10
C LYS A 267 1.59 4.21 -38.36
N ALA A 268 0.71 3.72 -39.24
CA ALA A 268 0.32 4.44 -40.45
C ALA A 268 -0.42 5.76 -40.14
N ASP A 269 -1.30 5.77 -39.15
CA ASP A 269 -1.98 6.99 -38.71
C ASP A 269 -0.99 7.98 -38.08
N MET A 270 -0.08 7.51 -37.23
CA MET A 270 0.97 8.35 -36.64
C MET A 270 1.89 8.94 -37.70
N THR A 271 2.20 8.18 -38.76
CA THR A 271 2.98 8.67 -39.90
C THR A 271 2.26 9.83 -40.62
N LYS A 272 0.94 9.71 -40.85
CA LYS A 272 0.15 10.80 -41.44
C LYS A 272 0.20 12.09 -40.62
N TYR A 273 0.15 11.98 -39.30
CA TYR A 273 0.27 13.14 -38.41
C TYR A 273 1.70 13.74 -38.43
N ALA A 274 2.72 12.91 -38.42
CA ALA A 274 4.10 13.38 -38.59
C ALA A 274 4.31 14.10 -39.94
N ASP A 275 3.76 13.55 -41.03
CA ASP A 275 3.86 14.17 -42.36
C ASP A 275 3.07 15.48 -42.42
N SER A 276 1.94 15.58 -41.72
CA SER A 276 1.20 16.86 -41.63
C SER A 276 2.03 17.94 -40.96
N LEU A 277 2.74 17.61 -39.89
CA LEU A 277 3.67 18.52 -39.19
C LEU A 277 4.84 18.92 -40.10
N ARG A 278 5.48 17.96 -40.78
CA ARG A 278 6.57 18.20 -41.74
C ARG A 278 6.14 19.13 -42.89
N ASN A 279 4.85 19.10 -43.26
CA ASN A 279 4.27 19.96 -44.25
C ASN A 279 3.75 21.30 -43.70
N GLY A 280 4.14 21.68 -42.49
CA GLY A 280 3.88 22.98 -41.90
C GLY A 280 2.50 23.17 -41.26
N TYR A 281 1.86 22.07 -40.79
CA TYR A 281 0.63 22.21 -40.03
C TYR A 281 0.91 22.79 -38.63
N ASP A 282 0.28 23.92 -38.29
CA ASP A 282 0.57 24.77 -37.14
C ASP A 282 -0.53 24.81 -36.07
N LYS A 283 -1.66 24.09 -36.28
CA LYS A 283 -2.76 24.09 -35.31
C LYS A 283 -2.60 22.93 -34.31
N TYR A 284 -1.58 23.01 -33.43
CA TYR A 284 -1.16 21.94 -32.58
C TYR A 284 -2.21 21.44 -31.58
N GLN A 285 -2.97 22.35 -30.94
CA GLN A 285 -4.06 21.94 -30.02
C GLN A 285 -5.17 21.14 -30.78
N LYS A 286 -5.50 21.56 -31.99
CA LYS A 286 -6.45 20.83 -32.84
C LYS A 286 -5.88 19.47 -33.23
N LEU A 287 -4.61 19.41 -33.58
CA LEU A 287 -3.95 18.17 -34.01
C LEU A 287 -3.86 17.18 -32.83
N ALA A 288 -3.48 17.63 -31.64
CA ALA A 288 -3.45 16.80 -30.43
C ALA A 288 -4.81 16.14 -30.15
N ARG A 289 -5.90 16.90 -30.29
CA ARG A 289 -7.27 16.40 -30.09
C ARG A 289 -7.71 15.41 -31.16
N ILE A 290 -7.51 15.71 -32.45
CA ILE A 290 -7.91 14.79 -33.53
C ILE A 290 -7.04 13.53 -33.61
N SER A 291 -5.77 13.62 -33.26
CA SER A 291 -4.88 12.47 -33.15
C SER A 291 -5.17 11.63 -31.90
N ARG A 292 -5.99 12.11 -30.97
CA ARG A 292 -6.24 11.50 -29.64
C ARG A 292 -4.92 11.30 -28.88
N SER A 293 -4.05 12.30 -28.93
CA SER A 293 -2.80 12.26 -28.16
C SER A 293 -3.08 12.17 -26.68
N MET A 294 -2.34 11.30 -25.99
CA MET A 294 -2.37 11.20 -24.51
C MET A 294 -1.71 12.41 -23.84
N VAL A 295 -0.85 13.13 -24.60
CA VAL A 295 -0.17 14.33 -24.12
C VAL A 295 -0.93 15.54 -24.67
N PRO A 296 -1.49 16.41 -23.80
CA PRO A 296 -2.06 17.67 -24.24
C PRO A 296 -0.94 18.61 -24.73
N TYR A 297 -1.25 19.47 -25.70
CA TYR A 297 -0.31 20.50 -26.10
C TYR A 297 -0.36 21.66 -25.12
N ASN A 298 0.71 21.85 -24.42
CA ASN A 298 0.93 23.00 -23.55
C ASN A 298 1.82 24.01 -24.29
N ASN A 299 1.25 25.14 -24.68
CA ASN A 299 1.95 26.18 -25.44
C ASN A 299 2.79 27.03 -24.48
N PHE A 300 3.89 26.48 -23.96
CA PHE A 300 4.81 27.14 -23.04
C PHE A 300 6.28 26.86 -23.42
N LEU A 301 7.14 27.77 -23.04
CA LEU A 301 8.60 27.56 -23.03
C LEU A 301 8.98 26.92 -21.68
N LEU A 302 9.44 25.69 -21.71
CA LEU A 302 9.85 24.95 -20.52
C LEU A 302 11.33 24.57 -20.59
N PRO A 303 12.10 24.78 -19.53
CA PRO A 303 13.43 24.21 -19.41
C PRO A 303 13.41 22.70 -19.59
N LYS A 304 14.48 22.14 -20.13
CA LYS A 304 14.61 20.71 -20.39
C LYS A 304 14.34 19.83 -19.16
N ALA A 305 14.68 20.31 -17.96
CA ALA A 305 14.45 19.62 -16.71
C ALA A 305 12.94 19.35 -16.40
N LEU A 306 12.04 20.16 -16.97
CA LEU A 306 10.60 20.03 -16.81
C LEU A 306 9.93 19.20 -17.92
N LEU A 307 10.66 18.80 -18.95
CA LEU A 307 10.16 17.95 -20.02
C LEU A 307 10.13 16.49 -19.58
N ASP A 308 9.13 15.74 -20.04
CA ASP A 308 9.13 14.28 -19.94
C ASP A 308 10.46 13.72 -20.48
N GLN A 309 10.98 12.67 -19.84
CA GLN A 309 12.29 12.10 -20.16
C GLN A 309 12.44 11.73 -21.64
N THR A 310 11.38 11.21 -22.26
CA THR A 310 11.39 10.82 -23.68
C THR A 310 11.38 12.04 -24.58
N VAL A 311 10.67 13.09 -24.18
CA VAL A 311 10.64 14.39 -24.89
C VAL A 311 12.00 15.08 -24.79
N ALA A 312 12.57 15.12 -23.57
CA ALA A 312 13.89 15.69 -23.32
C ALA A 312 14.99 15.01 -24.15
N ALA A 313 14.93 13.69 -24.29
CA ALA A 313 15.85 12.94 -25.13
C ALA A 313 15.66 13.20 -26.64
N ALA A 314 14.41 13.31 -27.08
CA ALA A 314 14.10 13.61 -28.48
C ALA A 314 14.54 15.03 -28.88
N ILE A 315 14.31 16.02 -28.00
CA ILE A 315 14.58 17.43 -28.29
C ILE A 315 16.08 17.73 -28.47
N ASP A 316 16.96 16.91 -27.86
CA ASP A 316 18.41 17.06 -28.05
C ASP A 316 18.87 16.83 -29.49
N THR A 317 18.06 16.12 -30.27
CA THR A 317 18.38 15.76 -31.67
C THR A 317 17.59 16.55 -32.69
N LEU A 318 16.68 17.44 -32.27
CA LEU A 318 15.75 18.14 -33.14
C LEU A 318 16.05 19.63 -33.24
N GLU A 319 16.27 20.10 -34.47
CA GLU A 319 16.24 21.53 -34.78
C GLU A 319 14.82 22.10 -34.67
N VAL A 320 14.69 23.42 -34.60
CA VAL A 320 13.36 24.06 -34.54
C VAL A 320 12.60 23.76 -35.83
N ASN A 321 11.34 23.36 -35.67
CA ASN A 321 10.42 22.85 -36.71
C ASN A 321 10.78 21.47 -37.28
N GLU A 322 11.75 20.78 -36.74
CA GLU A 322 12.05 19.41 -37.11
C GLU A 322 11.11 18.42 -36.41
N VAL A 323 10.73 17.33 -37.11
CA VAL A 323 9.77 16.32 -36.65
C VAL A 323 10.41 14.94 -36.63
N LEU A 324 10.47 14.33 -35.46
CA LEU A 324 10.91 12.96 -35.25
C LEU A 324 9.70 12.03 -35.06
N GLY A 325 9.72 10.89 -35.71
CA GLY A 325 8.74 9.83 -35.48
C GLY A 325 7.93 9.46 -36.72
N PRO A 326 7.02 8.48 -36.55
CA PRO A 326 6.66 7.78 -35.32
C PRO A 326 7.78 6.86 -34.80
N VAL A 327 8.10 6.95 -33.52
CA VAL A 327 9.07 6.10 -32.82
C VAL A 327 8.39 5.26 -31.75
N ASP A 328 8.95 4.07 -31.51
CA ASP A 328 8.54 3.17 -30.46
C ASP A 328 9.03 3.69 -29.12
N GLN A 329 8.13 3.74 -28.12
CA GLN A 329 8.45 4.12 -26.76
C GLN A 329 7.79 3.19 -25.75
N THR A 330 8.43 3.04 -24.59
CA THR A 330 7.85 2.45 -23.40
C THR A 330 7.84 3.49 -22.28
N ILE A 331 6.67 3.84 -21.82
CA ILE A 331 6.45 4.94 -20.86
C ILE A 331 6.09 4.35 -19.51
N ALA A 332 6.78 4.77 -18.46
CA ALA A 332 6.39 4.45 -17.09
C ALA A 332 5.20 5.34 -16.66
N VAL A 333 4.08 4.72 -16.34
CA VAL A 333 2.88 5.42 -15.82
C VAL A 333 2.97 5.47 -14.29
N SER A 334 3.51 4.42 -13.66
CA SER A 334 3.81 4.34 -12.24
C SER A 334 5.09 3.53 -12.03
N ARG A 335 5.45 3.29 -10.76
CA ARG A 335 6.67 2.54 -10.41
C ARG A 335 6.72 1.14 -11.07
N ASP A 336 5.56 0.48 -11.19
CA ASP A 336 5.46 -0.91 -11.65
C ASP A 336 4.55 -1.07 -12.88
N GLN A 337 4.11 0.05 -13.49
CA GLN A 337 3.21 0.05 -14.64
C GLN A 337 3.82 0.78 -15.82
N PHE A 338 3.87 0.10 -16.97
CA PHE A 338 4.43 0.62 -18.22
C PHE A 338 3.41 0.47 -19.34
N ILE A 339 3.40 1.43 -20.27
CA ILE A 339 2.62 1.38 -21.51
C ILE A 339 3.55 1.49 -22.71
N ASN A 340 3.20 0.80 -23.80
CA ASN A 340 3.91 0.89 -25.07
C ASN A 340 3.18 1.85 -26.00
N THR A 341 3.91 2.78 -26.60
CA THR A 341 3.35 3.86 -27.42
C THR A 341 4.07 3.99 -28.76
N TYR A 342 3.41 4.67 -29.72
CA TYR A 342 4.09 5.37 -30.81
C TYR A 342 4.05 6.86 -30.51
N ASP A 343 5.20 7.51 -30.60
CA ASP A 343 5.36 8.92 -30.34
C ASP A 343 5.86 9.67 -31.57
N VAL A 344 5.35 10.89 -31.77
CA VAL A 344 5.86 11.87 -32.73
C VAL A 344 6.24 13.12 -31.95
N TYR A 345 7.45 13.62 -32.13
CA TYR A 345 7.99 14.78 -31.45
C TYR A 345 8.27 15.90 -32.45
N MET A 346 8.05 17.13 -32.04
CA MET A 346 8.42 18.32 -32.78
C MET A 346 8.95 19.40 -31.82
N ASN A 347 10.08 20.00 -32.16
CA ASN A 347 10.56 21.20 -31.53
C ASN A 347 9.91 22.41 -32.17
N VAL A 348 8.92 23.00 -31.52
CA VAL A 348 8.16 24.15 -32.06
C VAL A 348 8.98 25.43 -31.94
N GLU A 349 9.65 25.62 -30.80
CA GLU A 349 10.42 26.81 -30.52
C GLU A 349 11.51 26.51 -29.49
N LYS A 350 12.66 27.18 -29.64
CA LYS A 350 13.73 27.18 -28.63
C LYS A 350 14.07 28.63 -28.27
N ALA A 351 14.16 28.90 -26.98
CA ALA A 351 14.59 30.22 -26.46
C ALA A 351 15.54 30.05 -25.27
N THR A 352 16.33 31.05 -25.01
CA THR A 352 17.11 31.13 -23.78
C THR A 352 16.35 32.01 -22.79
N VAL A 353 16.06 31.46 -21.61
CA VAL A 353 15.24 32.09 -20.56
C VAL A 353 16.07 32.25 -19.26
N PRO A 354 15.69 33.11 -18.32
CA PRO A 354 16.32 33.14 -16.99
C PRO A 354 16.15 31.84 -16.23
N GLU A 355 17.15 31.38 -15.49
CA GLU A 355 16.99 30.26 -14.55
C GLU A 355 16.05 30.64 -13.39
N SER A 356 16.13 31.87 -12.94
CA SER A 356 15.19 32.45 -12.00
C SER A 356 15.05 33.94 -12.21
N PHE A 357 13.93 34.50 -11.80
CA PHE A 357 13.72 35.95 -11.82
C PHE A 357 12.82 36.38 -10.65
N MET A 358 13.01 37.63 -10.26
CA MET A 358 12.14 38.25 -9.24
C MET A 358 11.20 39.22 -9.95
N ILE A 359 9.91 39.11 -9.64
CA ILE A 359 8.86 39.89 -10.29
C ILE A 359 7.91 40.48 -9.24
N ARG A 360 7.36 41.66 -9.55
CA ARG A 360 6.15 42.20 -8.93
C ARG A 360 5.09 42.41 -9.98
N ALA A 361 3.81 42.20 -9.60
CA ALA A 361 2.73 42.33 -10.55
C ALA A 361 1.39 42.71 -9.88
N ILE A 362 0.53 43.31 -10.69
CA ILE A 362 -0.87 43.59 -10.39
C ILE A 362 -1.72 43.04 -11.53
N THR A 363 -2.72 42.24 -11.19
CA THR A 363 -3.72 41.74 -12.16
C THR A 363 -4.91 42.71 -12.19
N ILE A 364 -5.23 43.20 -13.37
CA ILE A 364 -6.36 44.09 -13.64
C ILE A 364 -7.46 43.25 -14.26
N SER A 365 -8.62 43.16 -13.61
CA SER A 365 -9.79 42.40 -14.07
C SER A 365 -10.73 43.28 -14.90
N GLU A 366 -11.36 42.72 -15.92
CA GLU A 366 -12.42 43.38 -16.70
C GLU A 366 -13.65 43.74 -15.83
N VAL A 367 -13.84 43.04 -14.71
CA VAL A 367 -14.93 43.33 -13.74
C VAL A 367 -14.30 43.72 -12.42
N ALA A 368 -14.60 44.94 -11.95
CA ALA A 368 -14.19 45.43 -10.67
C ALA A 368 -14.93 44.74 -9.51
N ALA A 369 -14.45 44.92 -8.27
CA ALA A 369 -15.02 44.29 -7.09
C ALA A 369 -16.47 44.68 -6.80
N ASP A 370 -16.94 45.82 -7.35
CA ASP A 370 -18.31 46.34 -7.22
C ASP A 370 -19.21 45.90 -8.41
N GLY A 371 -18.69 45.05 -9.33
CA GLY A 371 -19.41 44.55 -10.50
C GLY A 371 -19.42 45.49 -11.71
N THR A 372 -18.71 46.61 -11.65
CA THR A 372 -18.58 47.53 -12.79
C THR A 372 -17.56 47.00 -13.81
N THR A 373 -17.82 47.26 -15.10
CA THR A 373 -16.87 46.93 -16.18
C THR A 373 -15.74 47.94 -16.22
N VAL A 374 -14.52 47.45 -16.29
CA VAL A 374 -13.28 48.25 -16.33
C VAL A 374 -12.75 48.26 -17.76
N ASP A 375 -12.40 49.46 -18.26
CA ASP A 375 -11.58 49.57 -19.47
C ASP A 375 -10.14 49.17 -19.13
N LEU A 376 -9.78 47.95 -19.50
CA LEU A 376 -8.49 47.36 -19.16
C LEU A 376 -7.29 48.17 -19.66
N ASN A 377 -7.39 48.75 -20.87
CA ASN A 377 -6.31 49.55 -21.45
C ASN A 377 -6.15 50.87 -20.70
N ALA A 378 -7.24 51.60 -20.48
CA ALA A 378 -7.21 52.87 -19.74
C ALA A 378 -6.74 52.69 -18.30
N ALA A 379 -7.16 51.60 -17.63
CA ALA A 379 -6.71 51.25 -16.28
C ALA A 379 -5.22 50.92 -16.22
N ALA A 380 -4.75 50.08 -17.16
CA ALA A 380 -3.33 49.73 -17.25
C ALA A 380 -2.44 50.93 -17.55
N ASP A 381 -2.83 51.78 -18.50
CA ASP A 381 -2.11 53.00 -18.84
C ASP A 381 -2.04 53.98 -17.65
N SER A 382 -3.15 54.12 -16.92
CA SER A 382 -3.19 54.97 -15.71
C SER A 382 -2.20 54.44 -14.63
N LEU A 383 -2.18 53.14 -14.39
CA LEU A 383 -1.29 52.52 -13.43
C LEU A 383 0.19 52.61 -13.87
N LEU A 384 0.47 52.36 -15.14
CA LEU A 384 1.81 52.55 -15.71
C LEU A 384 2.31 53.99 -15.51
N ASN A 385 1.48 54.97 -15.80
CA ASN A 385 1.83 56.38 -15.60
C ASN A 385 2.12 56.70 -14.13
N LEU A 386 1.30 56.19 -13.20
CA LEU A 386 1.49 56.40 -11.76
C LEU A 386 2.83 55.78 -11.29
N LEU A 387 3.11 54.57 -11.66
CA LEU A 387 4.31 53.83 -11.23
C LEU A 387 5.57 54.40 -11.89
N ASN A 388 5.53 54.75 -13.16
CA ASN A 388 6.67 55.37 -13.87
C ASN A 388 6.96 56.79 -13.35
N ASN A 389 6.00 57.49 -12.74
CA ASN A 389 6.17 58.76 -12.06
C ASN A 389 6.59 58.61 -10.58
N GLY A 390 6.96 57.40 -10.15
CA GLY A 390 7.51 57.13 -8.83
C GLY A 390 6.51 56.89 -7.70
N ALA A 391 5.27 56.53 -8.03
CA ALA A 391 4.32 56.09 -7.02
C ALA A 391 4.76 54.79 -6.33
N ASP A 392 4.53 54.65 -5.05
CA ASP A 392 4.88 53.48 -4.29
C ASP A 392 4.05 52.28 -4.76
N PHE A 393 4.74 51.20 -5.18
CA PHE A 393 4.08 50.01 -5.75
C PHE A 393 3.08 49.39 -4.76
N LYS A 394 3.43 49.24 -3.46
CA LYS A 394 2.55 48.64 -2.45
C LYS A 394 1.31 49.43 -2.24
N ALA A 395 1.41 50.76 -2.21
CA ALA A 395 0.26 51.64 -2.05
C ALA A 395 -0.70 51.54 -3.24
N VAL A 396 -0.17 51.44 -4.47
CA VAL A 396 -0.98 51.25 -5.67
C VAL A 396 -1.60 49.84 -5.70
N ALA A 397 -0.80 48.80 -5.45
CA ALA A 397 -1.21 47.40 -5.51
C ALA A 397 -2.29 47.03 -4.48
N SER A 398 -2.30 47.70 -3.30
CA SER A 398 -3.27 47.43 -2.24
C SER A 398 -4.74 47.60 -2.66
N ASN A 399 -5.00 48.29 -3.76
CA ASN A 399 -6.33 48.46 -4.33
C ASN A 399 -6.79 47.28 -5.21
N TYR A 400 -5.95 46.30 -5.44
CA TYR A 400 -6.19 45.15 -6.31
C TYR A 400 -6.16 43.83 -5.53
N ARG A 401 -7.08 42.91 -5.85
CA ARG A 401 -7.20 41.63 -5.12
C ARG A 401 -6.06 40.64 -5.47
N ALA A 402 -5.66 40.60 -6.74
CA ALA A 402 -4.60 39.74 -7.21
C ALA A 402 -3.34 40.56 -7.47
N GLN A 403 -2.39 40.49 -6.57
CA GLN A 403 -1.13 41.21 -6.60
C GLN A 403 -0.04 40.46 -5.83
N PHE A 404 1.20 40.66 -6.21
CA PHE A 404 2.37 40.23 -5.44
C PHE A 404 3.54 41.21 -5.62
N ASP A 405 4.37 41.31 -4.60
CA ASP A 405 5.56 42.15 -4.61
C ASP A 405 6.78 41.31 -4.24
N SER A 406 7.81 41.34 -5.11
CA SER A 406 9.09 40.63 -4.92
C SER A 406 8.90 39.09 -4.82
N LEU A 407 8.09 38.49 -5.71
CA LEU A 407 7.96 37.04 -5.86
C LEU A 407 9.14 36.52 -6.70
N THR A 408 9.87 35.57 -6.16
CA THR A 408 10.90 34.84 -6.91
C THR A 408 10.27 33.64 -7.62
N ILE A 409 10.54 33.52 -8.91
CA ILE A 409 10.10 32.42 -9.77
C ILE A 409 11.34 31.66 -10.24
N ASN A 410 11.36 30.35 -10.01
CA ASN A 410 12.34 29.45 -10.56
C ASN A 410 11.75 28.79 -11.80
N THR A 411 12.41 28.93 -12.94
CA THR A 411 11.89 28.44 -14.21
C THR A 411 11.94 26.91 -14.33
N ASP A 412 12.68 26.23 -13.47
CA ASP A 412 12.69 24.77 -13.30
C ASP A 412 11.59 24.25 -12.37
N ASN A 413 10.74 25.12 -11.82
CA ASN A 413 9.57 24.76 -11.02
C ASN A 413 8.28 25.03 -11.81
N ALA A 414 7.68 23.96 -12.34
CA ALA A 414 6.46 24.05 -13.16
C ALA A 414 5.31 24.77 -12.45
N ASN A 415 5.12 24.53 -11.14
CA ASN A 415 4.03 25.15 -10.37
C ASN A 415 4.22 26.67 -10.24
N GLU A 416 5.46 27.16 -10.14
CA GLU A 416 5.74 28.59 -10.07
C GLU A 416 5.52 29.25 -11.43
N VAL A 417 5.96 28.60 -12.52
CA VAL A 417 5.78 29.11 -13.88
C VAL A 417 4.31 29.13 -14.29
N PHE A 418 3.59 28.01 -14.13
CA PHE A 418 2.19 27.94 -14.49
C PHE A 418 1.26 28.72 -13.56
N GLY A 419 1.69 28.95 -12.32
CA GLY A 419 0.97 29.82 -11.38
C GLY A 419 1.08 31.31 -11.69
N LEU A 420 2.09 31.69 -12.48
CA LEU A 420 2.32 33.10 -12.85
C LEU A 420 1.60 33.49 -14.13
N VAL A 421 1.64 32.60 -15.14
CA VAL A 421 1.11 32.88 -16.50
C VAL A 421 0.45 31.63 -17.07
N ASP A 422 -0.49 31.85 -17.98
CA ASP A 422 -1.29 30.81 -18.61
C ASP A 422 -1.14 30.73 -20.13
N ASP A 423 -0.34 31.62 -20.71
CA ASP A 423 -0.07 31.63 -22.14
C ASP A 423 1.40 31.97 -22.44
N ILE A 424 1.87 31.55 -23.63
CA ILE A 424 3.26 31.71 -24.06
C ILE A 424 3.61 33.19 -24.36
N ASP A 425 2.67 34.00 -24.77
CA ASP A 425 2.94 35.39 -25.15
C ASP A 425 3.23 36.20 -23.90
N THR A 426 2.40 36.07 -22.85
CA THR A 426 2.65 36.65 -21.54
C THR A 426 3.96 36.12 -20.93
N GLN A 427 4.25 34.83 -21.07
CA GLN A 427 5.50 34.25 -20.62
C GLN A 427 6.72 34.88 -21.29
N LYS A 428 6.67 35.08 -22.62
CA LYS A 428 7.72 35.73 -23.38
C LYS A 428 7.89 37.21 -23.03
N ASP A 429 6.78 37.92 -22.83
CA ASP A 429 6.77 39.29 -22.39
C ASP A 429 7.56 39.44 -21.08
N ILE A 430 7.31 38.56 -20.12
CA ILE A 430 8.03 38.57 -18.84
C ILE A 430 9.50 38.17 -19.01
N TYR A 431 9.80 37.12 -19.76
CA TYR A 431 11.18 36.66 -19.93
C TYR A 431 12.03 37.68 -20.70
N ASN A 432 11.47 38.43 -21.63
CA ASN A 432 12.15 39.43 -22.43
C ASN A 432 12.14 40.83 -21.80
N ALA A 433 11.30 41.06 -20.76
CA ALA A 433 11.19 42.37 -20.13
C ALA A 433 12.51 42.91 -19.63
N PRO A 434 12.87 44.19 -19.88
CA PRO A 434 14.00 44.83 -19.26
C PRO A 434 13.83 44.90 -17.74
N VAL A 435 14.95 44.65 -17.01
CA VAL A 435 14.93 44.76 -15.55
C VAL A 435 14.63 46.22 -15.13
N GLY A 436 13.72 46.38 -14.19
CA GLY A 436 13.34 47.68 -13.62
C GLY A 436 12.26 48.44 -14.38
N GLN A 437 11.81 47.99 -15.54
CA GLN A 437 10.76 48.63 -16.33
C GLN A 437 9.38 48.03 -16.03
N TYR A 438 8.36 48.87 -15.85
CA TYR A 438 6.96 48.42 -15.77
C TYR A 438 6.41 48.20 -17.19
N LEU A 439 5.77 47.05 -17.38
CA LEU A 439 5.16 46.64 -18.64
C LEU A 439 3.76 46.06 -18.39
N THR A 440 3.01 45.88 -19.46
CA THR A 440 1.70 45.16 -19.40
C THR A 440 1.67 44.07 -20.44
N SER A 441 0.97 42.97 -20.09
CA SER A 441 0.60 41.91 -21.02
C SER A 441 -0.88 41.57 -20.86
N ASP A 442 -1.51 41.13 -21.94
CA ASP A 442 -2.90 40.66 -21.90
C ASP A 442 -2.95 39.24 -21.29
N ILE A 443 -3.91 38.99 -20.43
CA ILE A 443 -4.18 37.66 -19.89
C ILE A 443 -5.62 37.23 -20.19
N ASN A 444 -5.78 35.96 -20.60
CA ASN A 444 -7.06 35.39 -20.92
C ASN A 444 -7.12 33.93 -20.42
N VAL A 445 -7.65 33.71 -19.20
CA VAL A 445 -7.70 32.42 -18.54
C VAL A 445 -9.14 31.99 -18.33
N GLN A 446 -9.53 30.85 -18.91
CA GLN A 446 -10.84 30.19 -18.63
C GLN A 446 -12.05 31.14 -18.53
N GLY A 447 -12.10 32.16 -19.40
CA GLY A 447 -13.18 33.16 -19.38
C GLY A 447 -12.90 34.39 -18.51
N PHE A 448 -11.73 34.50 -17.93
CA PHE A 448 -11.24 35.71 -17.28
C PHE A 448 -10.41 36.51 -18.27
N ASN A 449 -10.89 37.69 -18.66
CA ASN A 449 -10.14 38.69 -19.44
C ASN A 449 -9.52 39.71 -18.49
N GLY A 450 -8.25 39.98 -18.66
CA GLY A 450 -7.56 40.93 -17.80
C GLY A 450 -6.24 41.41 -18.42
N LYS A 451 -5.56 42.28 -17.67
CA LYS A 451 -4.19 42.65 -17.96
C LYS A 451 -3.29 42.41 -16.76
N LEU A 452 -2.09 41.91 -17.02
CA LEU A 452 -1.01 41.83 -16.06
C LEU A 452 -0.12 43.06 -16.21
N LEU A 453 -0.08 43.93 -15.20
CA LEU A 453 0.95 44.98 -15.08
C LEU A 453 2.06 44.41 -14.22
N PHE A 454 3.29 44.41 -14.72
CA PHE A 454 4.42 43.80 -14.04
C PHE A 454 5.74 44.54 -14.19
N GLN A 455 6.66 44.24 -13.30
CA GLN A 455 8.04 44.67 -13.38
C GLN A 455 8.96 43.52 -12.99
N VAL A 456 9.88 43.16 -13.87
CA VAL A 456 10.97 42.23 -13.51
C VAL A 456 12.04 43.01 -12.74
N ILE A 457 12.28 42.62 -11.50
CA ILE A 457 13.19 43.29 -10.57
C ILE A 457 14.63 42.81 -10.78
N GLU A 458 14.76 41.49 -11.00
CA GLU A 458 16.05 40.81 -11.14
C GLU A 458 15.91 39.59 -12.04
N LYS A 459 16.96 39.22 -12.77
CA LYS A 459 17.09 37.98 -13.53
C LYS A 459 18.42 37.33 -13.21
N ASN A 460 18.41 36.03 -12.95
CA ASN A 460 19.60 35.27 -12.60
C ASN A 460 19.76 34.06 -13.53
N GLY A 461 20.98 33.78 -13.92
CA GLY A 461 21.34 32.67 -14.79
C GLY A 461 20.69 32.73 -16.16
N SER A 462 20.89 31.68 -16.94
CA SER A 462 20.19 31.50 -18.21
C SER A 462 20.17 30.00 -18.57
N VAL A 463 19.03 29.52 -19.07
CA VAL A 463 18.84 28.14 -19.46
C VAL A 463 18.05 28.04 -20.76
N ASP A 464 18.35 27.02 -21.58
CA ASP A 464 17.59 26.74 -22.77
C ASP A 464 16.20 26.19 -22.39
N ALA A 465 15.15 26.79 -22.94
CA ALA A 465 13.76 26.37 -22.81
C ALA A 465 13.16 26.07 -24.20
N TYR A 466 12.26 25.13 -24.22
CA TYR A 466 11.67 24.58 -25.44
C TYR A 466 10.15 24.62 -25.36
N ASN A 467 9.52 25.00 -26.46
CA ASN A 467 8.12 24.71 -26.71
C ASN A 467 8.07 23.45 -27.58
N THR A 468 7.48 22.40 -27.05
CA THR A 468 7.46 21.09 -27.71
C THR A 468 6.05 20.64 -28.03
N PHE A 469 5.87 20.02 -29.19
CA PHE A 469 4.64 19.34 -29.53
C PHE A 469 4.85 17.84 -29.59
N VAL A 470 3.98 17.09 -28.90
CA VAL A 470 4.08 15.63 -28.82
C VAL A 470 2.73 15.01 -29.18
N ILE A 471 2.75 14.05 -30.11
CA ILE A 471 1.63 13.15 -30.31
C ILE A 471 2.04 11.78 -29.76
N ARG A 472 1.39 11.34 -28.70
CA ARG A 472 1.62 10.04 -28.07
C ARG A 472 0.36 9.19 -28.14
N ARG A 473 0.45 8.00 -28.69
CA ARG A 473 -0.66 7.06 -28.79
C ARG A 473 -0.24 5.70 -28.25
N GLU A 474 -1.03 5.22 -27.31
CA GLU A 474 -0.85 3.87 -26.78
C GLU A 474 -1.14 2.81 -27.84
N LYS A 475 -0.37 1.74 -27.83
CA LYS A 475 -0.56 0.55 -28.65
C LYS A 475 -1.66 -0.31 -28.03
N VAL A 476 -2.88 -0.12 -28.47
CA VAL A 476 -4.06 -0.84 -28.00
C VAL A 476 -4.58 -1.81 -29.06
N PHE A 477 -5.22 -2.87 -28.63
CA PHE A 477 -5.88 -3.82 -29.52
C PHE A 477 -7.21 -3.25 -30.06
N SER A 478 -7.59 -3.67 -31.25
CA SER A 478 -8.87 -3.36 -31.83
C SER A 478 -9.98 -4.32 -31.38
N ASN A 479 -11.24 -3.91 -31.55
CA ASN A 479 -12.38 -4.82 -31.32
C ASN A 479 -12.31 -6.09 -32.19
N GLU A 480 -11.71 -6.01 -33.38
CA GLU A 480 -11.53 -7.17 -34.26
C GLU A 480 -10.58 -8.18 -33.60
N THR A 481 -9.39 -7.72 -33.17
CA THR A 481 -8.41 -8.54 -32.46
C THR A 481 -8.99 -9.12 -31.16
N TYR A 482 -9.71 -8.29 -30.39
CA TYR A 482 -10.38 -8.75 -29.17
C TYR A 482 -11.35 -9.90 -29.42
N ASN A 483 -12.24 -9.75 -30.42
CA ASN A 483 -13.24 -10.77 -30.76
C ASN A 483 -12.59 -12.05 -31.29
N GLU A 484 -11.55 -11.91 -32.12
CA GLU A 484 -10.81 -13.07 -32.62
C GLU A 484 -10.12 -13.87 -31.50
N GLU A 485 -9.47 -13.20 -30.56
CA GLU A 485 -8.82 -13.86 -29.43
C GLU A 485 -9.86 -14.46 -28.47
N TYR A 486 -10.98 -13.78 -28.24
CA TYR A 486 -12.10 -14.31 -27.45
C TYR A 486 -12.65 -15.59 -28.07
N ASP A 487 -12.94 -15.59 -29.38
CA ASP A 487 -13.46 -16.76 -30.08
C ASP A 487 -12.48 -17.95 -30.07
N LYS A 488 -11.17 -17.69 -30.23
CA LYS A 488 -10.15 -18.72 -30.13
C LYS A 488 -10.11 -19.32 -28.73
N PHE A 489 -10.10 -18.46 -27.70
CA PHE A 489 -10.06 -18.89 -26.31
C PHE A 489 -11.33 -19.67 -25.92
N CYS A 490 -12.52 -19.17 -26.31
CA CYS A 490 -13.78 -19.86 -26.08
C CYS A 490 -13.86 -21.22 -26.75
N LYS A 491 -13.39 -21.33 -27.99
CA LYS A 491 -13.33 -22.64 -28.70
C LYS A 491 -12.34 -23.59 -28.05
N PHE A 492 -11.22 -23.07 -27.53
CA PHE A 492 -10.22 -23.87 -26.86
C PHE A 492 -10.75 -24.44 -25.52
N VAL A 493 -11.17 -23.56 -24.61
CA VAL A 493 -11.63 -23.93 -23.28
C VAL A 493 -13.01 -24.61 -23.32
N GLY A 494 -13.95 -24.07 -24.10
CA GLY A 494 -15.33 -24.58 -24.17
C GLY A 494 -15.49 -25.99 -24.78
N SER A 495 -14.45 -26.55 -25.37
CA SER A 495 -14.44 -27.95 -25.82
C SER A 495 -14.09 -28.94 -24.71
N CYS A 496 -13.64 -28.46 -23.53
CA CYS A 496 -13.28 -29.28 -22.40
C CYS A 496 -14.43 -29.24 -21.35
N GLN A 497 -14.79 -30.40 -20.82
CA GLN A 497 -15.82 -30.55 -19.79
C GLN A 497 -15.20 -30.66 -18.39
N THR A 498 -13.95 -31.13 -18.33
CA THR A 498 -13.24 -31.42 -17.09
C THR A 498 -11.85 -30.83 -17.09
N LEU A 499 -11.29 -30.63 -15.89
CA LEU A 499 -9.90 -30.20 -15.72
C LEU A 499 -8.91 -31.15 -16.43
N ALA A 500 -9.13 -32.47 -16.31
CA ALA A 500 -8.26 -33.47 -16.97
C ALA A 500 -8.25 -33.31 -18.49
N GLU A 501 -9.41 -33.09 -19.11
CA GLU A 501 -9.49 -32.81 -20.56
C GLU A 501 -8.80 -31.51 -20.96
N LEU A 502 -8.88 -30.48 -20.10
CA LEU A 502 -8.22 -29.20 -20.34
C LEU A 502 -6.69 -29.36 -20.26
N GLU A 503 -6.18 -30.08 -19.25
CA GLU A 503 -4.77 -30.36 -19.09
C GLU A 503 -4.20 -31.20 -20.26
N GLU A 504 -4.93 -32.25 -20.65
CA GLU A 504 -4.55 -33.07 -21.82
C GLU A 504 -4.51 -32.24 -23.10
N LYS A 505 -5.51 -31.37 -23.29
CA LYS A 505 -5.56 -30.51 -24.47
C LYS A 505 -4.42 -29.50 -24.51
N VAL A 506 -4.09 -28.87 -23.38
CA VAL A 506 -2.96 -27.94 -23.28
C VAL A 506 -1.63 -28.68 -23.51
N ALA A 507 -1.47 -29.88 -22.95
CA ALA A 507 -0.28 -30.70 -23.14
C ALA A 507 -0.04 -31.12 -24.63
N ASN A 508 -1.14 -31.28 -25.38
CA ASN A 508 -1.10 -31.66 -26.81
C ASN A 508 -1.17 -30.44 -27.76
N ASP A 509 -1.21 -29.19 -27.23
CA ASP A 509 -1.24 -27.98 -28.06
C ASP A 509 0.17 -27.66 -28.61
N GLU A 510 0.39 -28.00 -29.86
CA GLU A 510 1.66 -27.71 -30.55
C GLU A 510 1.98 -26.22 -30.64
N SER A 511 0.96 -25.35 -30.58
CA SER A 511 1.13 -23.88 -30.64
C SER A 511 1.70 -23.30 -29.33
N GLN A 512 1.60 -24.05 -28.23
CA GLN A 512 1.97 -23.59 -26.88
C GLN A 512 1.34 -22.22 -26.51
N ALA A 513 0.11 -21.97 -27.01
CA ALA A 513 -0.57 -20.69 -26.81
C ALA A 513 -1.17 -20.53 -25.42
N TYR A 514 -1.34 -21.64 -24.69
CA TYR A 514 -2.02 -21.66 -23.40
C TYR A 514 -1.28 -22.53 -22.38
N TRP A 515 -1.41 -22.15 -21.10
CA TRP A 515 -0.91 -22.92 -19.97
C TRP A 515 -2.00 -23.04 -18.90
N VAL A 516 -2.06 -24.20 -18.25
CA VAL A 516 -2.84 -24.39 -17.03
C VAL A 516 -1.90 -24.20 -15.85
N LEU A 517 -2.20 -23.22 -14.99
CA LEU A 517 -1.37 -22.82 -13.87
C LEU A 517 -2.10 -23.11 -12.55
N PRO A 518 -1.41 -23.63 -11.51
CA PRO A 518 -2.01 -23.89 -10.22
C PRO A 518 -2.03 -22.64 -9.33
N GLN A 519 -3.06 -22.55 -8.48
CA GLN A 519 -3.06 -21.66 -7.32
C GLN A 519 -3.67 -22.41 -6.14
N GLN A 520 -2.93 -22.51 -5.05
CA GLN A 520 -3.34 -23.20 -3.84
C GLN A 520 -3.85 -22.23 -2.78
N GLY A 521 -4.69 -22.71 -1.87
CA GLY A 521 -5.08 -21.99 -0.68
C GLY A 521 -5.98 -20.78 -0.92
N VAL A 522 -6.81 -20.78 -1.97
CA VAL A 522 -7.83 -19.75 -2.20
C VAL A 522 -8.84 -19.79 -1.07
N THR A 523 -9.17 -18.65 -0.49
CA THR A 523 -10.18 -18.48 0.57
C THR A 523 -11.33 -17.60 0.08
N THR A 524 -12.43 -17.60 0.80
CA THR A 524 -13.56 -16.68 0.56
C THR A 524 -13.17 -15.20 0.73
N GLY A 525 -12.06 -14.92 1.42
CA GLY A 525 -11.50 -13.59 1.58
C GLY A 525 -10.42 -13.23 0.55
N SER A 526 -10.17 -14.08 -0.44
CA SER A 526 -9.22 -13.77 -1.52
C SER A 526 -9.80 -12.69 -2.43
N ALA A 527 -9.10 -11.56 -2.57
CA ALA A 527 -9.56 -10.44 -3.38
C ALA A 527 -9.39 -10.68 -4.89
N ILE A 528 -8.36 -11.42 -5.24
CA ILE A 528 -7.97 -11.66 -6.64
C ILE A 528 -7.41 -13.06 -6.83
N ILE A 529 -7.52 -13.59 -8.04
CA ILE A 529 -6.89 -14.83 -8.49
C ILE A 529 -5.76 -14.47 -9.44
N ALA A 530 -4.61 -15.13 -9.28
CA ALA A 530 -3.44 -14.97 -10.17
C ALA A 530 -2.93 -13.52 -10.29
N ASN A 531 -3.14 -12.67 -9.30
CA ASN A 531 -2.87 -11.22 -9.36
C ASN A 531 -3.60 -10.49 -10.49
N ILE A 532 -4.74 -11.02 -10.94
CA ILE A 532 -5.60 -10.43 -11.97
C ILE A 532 -6.82 -9.82 -11.29
N SER A 533 -7.09 -8.54 -11.56
CA SER A 533 -8.27 -7.84 -11.06
C SER A 533 -9.57 -8.35 -11.70
N LYS A 534 -10.72 -8.04 -11.08
CA LYS A 534 -12.06 -8.46 -11.52
C LYS A 534 -12.21 -10.00 -11.61
N THR A 535 -11.67 -10.72 -10.63
CA THR A 535 -11.78 -12.18 -10.52
C THR A 535 -12.71 -12.64 -9.38
N GLY A 536 -13.42 -11.72 -8.74
CA GLY A 536 -14.35 -12.01 -7.63
C GLY A 536 -15.43 -13.06 -7.98
N ASP A 537 -16.02 -12.97 -9.17
CA ASP A 537 -17.01 -13.93 -9.68
C ASP A 537 -16.50 -15.40 -9.67
N PHE A 538 -15.19 -15.61 -9.74
CA PHE A 538 -14.64 -16.96 -9.63
C PHE A 538 -14.59 -17.43 -8.20
N ILE A 539 -14.39 -16.55 -7.22
CA ILE A 539 -14.44 -16.91 -5.80
C ILE A 539 -15.83 -17.45 -5.45
N ASP A 540 -16.86 -16.74 -5.91
CA ASP A 540 -18.25 -17.14 -5.78
C ASP A 540 -18.50 -18.54 -6.36
N TRP A 541 -18.03 -18.77 -7.59
CA TRP A 541 -18.17 -20.06 -8.25
C TRP A 541 -17.38 -21.18 -7.55
N ILE A 542 -16.12 -20.88 -7.11
CA ILE A 542 -15.23 -21.83 -6.45
C ILE A 542 -15.84 -22.31 -5.11
N PHE A 543 -16.46 -21.42 -4.34
CA PHE A 543 -17.03 -21.73 -3.03
C PHE A 543 -18.51 -22.13 -3.08
N ASN A 544 -19.12 -22.18 -4.26
CA ASN A 544 -20.48 -22.68 -4.41
C ASN A 544 -20.55 -24.17 -4.05
N GLU A 545 -21.56 -24.59 -3.28
CA GLU A 545 -21.74 -25.96 -2.82
C GLU A 545 -21.92 -26.98 -3.95
N ASP A 546 -22.45 -26.54 -5.09
CA ASP A 546 -22.64 -27.36 -6.28
C ASP A 546 -21.37 -27.58 -7.10
N THR A 547 -20.32 -26.76 -6.89
CA THR A 547 -19.06 -26.88 -7.60
C THR A 547 -18.21 -28.01 -7.02
N LYS A 548 -17.82 -28.96 -7.88
CA LYS A 548 -17.07 -30.16 -7.49
C LYS A 548 -15.66 -30.15 -8.10
N PRO A 549 -14.69 -30.80 -7.44
CA PRO A 549 -13.35 -30.99 -8.02
C PRO A 549 -13.40 -31.59 -9.43
N GLY A 550 -12.57 -31.05 -10.31
CA GLY A 550 -12.52 -31.41 -11.73
C GLY A 550 -13.42 -30.59 -12.64
N GLN A 551 -14.34 -29.79 -12.13
CA GLN A 551 -15.21 -28.90 -12.92
C GLN A 551 -14.44 -27.63 -13.35
N ILE A 552 -14.85 -27.08 -14.51
CA ILE A 552 -14.33 -25.81 -15.07
C ILE A 552 -15.45 -24.77 -15.05
N SER A 553 -15.11 -23.54 -14.68
CA SER A 553 -16.02 -22.39 -14.70
C SER A 553 -16.35 -21.92 -16.11
N SER A 554 -17.35 -21.06 -16.25
CA SER A 554 -17.52 -20.25 -17.44
C SER A 554 -16.33 -19.29 -17.63
N ILE A 555 -16.05 -18.91 -18.89
CA ILE A 555 -15.04 -17.93 -19.23
C ILE A 555 -15.51 -16.54 -18.80
N LYS A 556 -14.67 -15.81 -18.09
CA LYS A 556 -14.91 -14.42 -17.66
C LYS A 556 -13.89 -13.48 -18.26
N LYS A 557 -14.30 -12.20 -18.35
CA LYS A 557 -13.42 -11.07 -18.69
C LYS A 557 -12.90 -10.48 -17.41
N CYS A 558 -11.59 -10.36 -17.31
CA CYS A 558 -10.87 -9.90 -16.13
C CYS A 558 -9.90 -8.76 -16.48
N GLY A 559 -9.19 -8.25 -15.50
CA GLY A 559 -8.27 -7.13 -15.70
C GLY A 559 -9.01 -5.85 -16.09
N ASN A 560 -8.50 -5.14 -17.06
CA ASN A 560 -9.14 -3.98 -17.68
C ASN A 560 -9.96 -4.39 -18.91
N ASP A 561 -10.67 -5.53 -18.84
CA ASP A 561 -11.36 -6.21 -19.92
C ASP A 561 -10.40 -6.71 -21.04
N ASP A 562 -9.13 -6.87 -20.71
CA ASP A 562 -8.06 -7.31 -21.61
C ASP A 562 -7.56 -8.73 -21.32
N VAL A 563 -8.16 -9.41 -20.34
CA VAL A 563 -7.82 -10.79 -19.95
C VAL A 563 -9.05 -11.68 -20.02
N PHE A 564 -8.94 -12.82 -20.71
CA PHE A 564 -9.92 -13.92 -20.65
C PHE A 564 -9.39 -14.98 -19.71
N MET A 565 -10.23 -15.45 -18.79
CA MET A 565 -9.87 -16.42 -17.78
C MET A 565 -10.96 -17.47 -17.60
N ALA A 566 -10.56 -18.70 -17.29
CA ALA A 566 -11.39 -19.74 -16.74
C ALA A 566 -10.64 -20.43 -15.58
N VAL A 567 -11.38 -20.89 -14.61
CA VAL A 567 -10.86 -21.54 -13.39
C VAL A 567 -11.43 -22.93 -13.29
N ALA A 568 -10.63 -23.88 -12.84
CA ALA A 568 -11.08 -25.24 -12.51
C ALA A 568 -10.81 -25.50 -11.03
N LEU A 569 -11.81 -26.09 -10.33
CA LEU A 569 -11.63 -26.54 -8.96
C LEU A 569 -10.82 -27.83 -8.95
N GLU A 570 -9.66 -27.83 -8.25
CA GLU A 570 -8.80 -29.00 -8.11
C GLU A 570 -9.11 -29.75 -6.82
N ASN A 571 -9.04 -29.08 -5.66
CA ASN A 571 -9.28 -29.69 -4.35
C ASN A 571 -10.09 -28.79 -3.43
N ILE A 572 -10.78 -29.42 -2.48
CA ILE A 572 -11.46 -28.80 -1.37
C ILE A 572 -10.68 -29.17 -0.10
N ASN A 573 -10.15 -28.18 0.59
CA ASN A 573 -9.42 -28.35 1.84
C ASN A 573 -10.29 -27.82 2.98
N GLU A 574 -10.97 -28.71 3.68
CA GLU A 574 -11.84 -28.33 4.79
C GLU A 574 -11.06 -27.72 5.95
N LYS A 575 -11.70 -26.85 6.73
CA LYS A 575 -11.17 -26.32 7.98
C LYS A 575 -10.92 -27.45 8.97
N GLY A 576 -9.77 -27.42 9.64
CA GLY A 576 -9.41 -28.37 10.68
C GLY A 576 -8.10 -29.09 10.39
N TYR A 577 -7.89 -30.22 11.03
CA TYR A 577 -6.67 -31.00 10.86
C TYR A 577 -6.72 -31.82 9.58
N LYS A 578 -5.65 -31.72 8.80
CA LYS A 578 -5.52 -32.49 7.55
C LYS A 578 -5.37 -33.96 7.84
N PRO A 579 -6.18 -34.84 7.27
CA PRO A 579 -5.96 -36.30 7.37
C PRO A 579 -4.58 -36.71 6.91
N LEU A 580 -4.01 -37.77 7.50
CA LEU A 580 -2.69 -38.30 7.10
C LEU A 580 -2.58 -38.65 5.62
N THR A 581 -3.71 -38.97 4.99
CA THR A 581 -3.80 -39.30 3.56
C THR A 581 -3.83 -38.07 2.64
N SER A 582 -4.03 -36.87 3.19
CA SER A 582 -4.09 -35.64 2.39
C SER A 582 -2.76 -35.36 1.72
N GLU A 583 -2.81 -34.91 0.47
CA GLU A 583 -1.64 -34.49 -0.29
C GLU A 583 -1.24 -33.06 0.11
N LEU A 584 0.04 -32.84 0.41
CA LEU A 584 0.61 -31.52 0.69
C LEU A 584 1.25 -30.89 -0.55
N SER A 585 1.73 -31.71 -1.43
CA SER A 585 2.28 -31.34 -2.74
C SER A 585 2.33 -32.62 -3.60
N PRO A 586 2.47 -32.51 -4.94
CA PRO A 586 2.49 -33.68 -5.82
C PRO A 586 3.42 -34.78 -5.33
N GLY A 587 2.83 -35.93 -4.99
CA GLY A 587 3.55 -37.13 -4.50
C GLY A 587 4.05 -37.05 -3.05
N ARG A 588 3.58 -36.08 -2.24
CA ARG A 588 3.92 -35.98 -0.81
C ARG A 588 2.67 -35.78 0.04
N THR A 589 2.44 -36.70 0.95
CA THR A 589 1.29 -36.70 1.84
C THR A 589 1.61 -36.09 3.22
N VAL A 590 0.56 -35.80 3.99
CA VAL A 590 0.66 -35.45 5.42
C VAL A 590 1.37 -36.55 6.20
N SER A 591 1.13 -37.82 5.86
CA SER A 591 1.83 -38.96 6.45
C SER A 591 3.34 -38.92 6.19
N ASP A 592 3.77 -38.60 4.97
CA ASP A 592 5.22 -38.44 4.63
C ASP A 592 5.86 -37.32 5.45
N PHE A 593 5.14 -36.23 5.63
CA PHE A 593 5.59 -35.11 6.43
C PHE A 593 5.70 -35.50 7.92
N ALA A 594 4.67 -36.14 8.48
CA ALA A 594 4.67 -36.65 9.87
C ALA A 594 5.79 -37.68 10.09
N LYS A 595 6.01 -38.55 9.12
CA LYS A 595 7.13 -39.51 9.11
C LYS A 595 8.48 -38.78 9.21
N ARG A 596 8.67 -37.75 8.39
CA ARG A 596 9.91 -36.96 8.41
C ARG A 596 10.14 -36.27 9.74
N MET A 597 9.06 -35.77 10.37
CA MET A 597 9.13 -35.17 11.70
C MET A 597 9.52 -36.22 12.75
N ALA A 598 8.88 -37.39 12.76
CA ALA A 598 9.20 -38.49 13.66
C ALA A 598 10.66 -38.96 13.51
N GLN A 599 11.14 -39.11 12.27
CA GLN A 599 12.53 -39.46 11.97
C GLN A 599 13.50 -38.40 12.49
N SER A 600 13.18 -37.10 12.31
CA SER A 600 14.01 -36.00 12.78
C SER A 600 14.08 -35.98 14.31
N GLU A 601 12.95 -36.19 15.00
CA GLU A 601 12.91 -36.22 16.46
C GLU A 601 13.74 -37.38 17.02
N LYS A 602 13.58 -38.57 16.46
CA LYS A 602 14.34 -39.74 16.84
C LYS A 602 15.83 -39.61 16.54
N ALA A 603 16.21 -38.96 15.43
CA ALA A 603 17.61 -38.63 15.14
C ALA A 603 18.21 -37.66 16.16
N LYS A 604 17.42 -36.68 16.61
CA LYS A 604 17.81 -35.75 17.68
C LYS A 604 18.01 -36.48 19.00
N GLU A 605 17.08 -37.36 19.39
CA GLU A 605 17.21 -38.18 20.59
C GLU A 605 18.47 -39.05 20.57
N GLN A 606 18.80 -39.64 19.41
CA GLN A 606 20.03 -40.40 19.23
C GLN A 606 21.28 -39.52 19.38
N ALA A 607 21.28 -38.32 18.79
CA ALA A 607 22.37 -37.37 18.93
C ALA A 607 22.54 -36.91 20.41
N ILE A 608 21.44 -36.64 21.12
CA ILE A 608 21.46 -36.33 22.55
C ILE A 608 22.05 -37.48 23.33
N ALA A 609 21.63 -38.72 23.08
CA ALA A 609 22.15 -39.91 23.71
C ALA A 609 23.65 -40.13 23.44
N GLU A 610 24.07 -39.89 22.15
CA GLU A 610 25.51 -39.99 21.80
C GLU A 610 26.38 -38.94 22.50
N MET A 611 25.87 -37.75 22.75
CA MET A 611 26.59 -36.64 23.39
C MET A 611 26.46 -36.65 24.92
N LYS A 612 25.54 -37.43 25.48
CA LYS A 612 25.26 -37.47 26.90
C LYS A 612 26.50 -37.89 27.72
N ASP A 613 26.72 -37.22 28.85
CA ASP A 613 27.80 -37.45 29.79
C ASP A 613 29.23 -37.33 29.21
N LYS A 614 29.35 -36.67 28.04
CA LYS A 614 30.64 -36.39 27.39
C LYS A 614 31.04 -34.94 27.55
N SER A 615 32.35 -34.75 27.84
CA SER A 615 32.93 -33.41 27.85
C SER A 615 33.20 -32.90 26.41
N TYR A 616 33.48 -31.59 26.29
CA TYR A 616 33.92 -31.01 25.02
C TYR A 616 35.12 -31.76 24.43
N ASN A 617 36.10 -32.17 25.28
CA ASN A 617 37.30 -32.87 24.83
C ASN A 617 37.00 -34.29 24.33
N ASP A 618 36.01 -34.99 24.91
CA ASP A 618 35.56 -36.31 24.47
C ASP A 618 34.87 -36.25 23.10
N LEU A 619 34.23 -35.14 22.83
CA LEU A 619 33.50 -34.88 21.58
C LEU A 619 34.39 -34.34 20.45
N LYS A 620 35.56 -33.76 20.83
CA LYS A 620 36.50 -33.19 19.86
C LYS A 620 37.16 -34.29 19.03
N GLY A 621 37.09 -34.14 17.71
CA GLY A 621 37.63 -35.14 16.77
C GLY A 621 36.61 -36.17 16.28
N ASN A 622 35.37 -36.16 16.78
CA ASN A 622 34.29 -36.93 16.19
C ASN A 622 33.89 -36.31 14.87
N SER A 623 33.87 -37.14 13.78
CA SER A 623 33.57 -36.66 12.41
C SER A 623 32.18 -36.06 12.23
N LYS A 624 31.25 -36.45 13.09
CA LYS A 624 29.86 -35.94 13.07
C LYS A 624 29.72 -34.59 13.84
N ILE A 625 30.65 -34.25 14.70
CA ILE A 625 30.57 -33.11 15.62
C ILE A 625 31.53 -32.01 15.20
N SER A 626 31.05 -30.81 15.13
CA SER A 626 31.86 -29.61 14.94
C SER A 626 32.16 -28.98 16.29
N THR A 627 33.41 -28.50 16.49
CA THR A 627 33.82 -27.86 17.73
C THR A 627 34.27 -26.42 17.48
N TYR A 628 33.86 -25.53 18.36
CA TYR A 628 34.13 -24.09 18.27
C TYR A 628 34.54 -23.55 19.63
N THR A 629 35.31 -22.46 19.66
CA THR A 629 35.47 -21.62 20.81
C THR A 629 34.83 -20.27 20.50
N VAL A 630 33.90 -19.83 21.34
CA VAL A 630 33.15 -18.57 21.17
C VAL A 630 33.42 -17.67 22.36
N ASP A 631 33.99 -16.51 22.07
CA ASP A 631 34.31 -15.50 23.06
C ASP A 631 33.21 -14.46 23.18
N LYS A 632 33.14 -13.84 24.38
CA LYS A 632 32.24 -12.70 24.68
C LYS A 632 30.74 -12.99 24.44
N VAL A 633 30.34 -14.22 24.74
CA VAL A 633 28.93 -14.60 24.73
C VAL A 633 28.18 -13.80 25.81
N GLU A 634 27.06 -13.17 25.42
CA GLU A 634 26.24 -12.35 26.29
C GLU A 634 24.79 -12.84 26.29
N PHE A 635 24.12 -12.86 27.42
CA PHE A 635 22.73 -13.33 27.52
C PHE A 635 21.75 -12.56 26.63
N LYS A 636 21.97 -11.25 26.44
CA LYS A 636 21.09 -10.40 25.60
C LYS A 636 21.23 -10.63 24.09
N LYS A 637 22.26 -11.29 23.64
CA LYS A 637 22.60 -11.44 22.24
C LYS A 637 22.53 -12.89 21.83
N PRO A 638 21.90 -13.22 20.71
CA PRO A 638 22.05 -14.53 20.12
C PRO A 638 23.53 -14.82 19.87
N THR A 639 23.94 -16.07 20.09
CA THR A 639 25.34 -16.49 19.93
C THR A 639 25.57 -16.93 18.48
N ASN A 640 26.46 -16.24 17.78
CA ASN A 640 26.93 -16.69 16.46
C ASN A 640 28.07 -17.67 16.67
N VAL A 641 27.85 -18.95 16.34
CA VAL A 641 28.85 -20.02 16.47
C VAL A 641 29.75 -20.09 15.25
N SER A 642 29.18 -19.79 14.06
CA SER A 642 29.89 -19.75 12.78
C SER A 642 29.15 -18.83 11.80
N PRO A 643 29.85 -18.07 10.94
CA PRO A 643 29.23 -17.16 9.97
C PRO A 643 28.25 -17.83 8.98
N THR A 644 28.31 -19.15 8.85
CA THR A 644 27.44 -19.94 7.96
C THR A 644 26.22 -20.52 8.66
N MET A 645 26.05 -20.27 9.96
CA MET A 645 24.97 -20.80 10.80
C MET A 645 24.04 -19.69 11.25
N GLN A 646 22.81 -20.09 11.58
CA GLN A 646 21.86 -19.18 12.22
C GLN A 646 22.32 -18.86 13.64
N ASP A 647 22.01 -17.68 14.10
CA ASP A 647 22.28 -17.24 15.47
C ASP A 647 21.53 -18.12 16.49
N GLU A 648 22.21 -18.49 17.58
CA GLU A 648 21.73 -19.43 18.57
C GLU A 648 21.45 -18.76 19.91
N VAL A 649 20.20 -18.78 20.35
CA VAL A 649 19.80 -18.20 21.66
C VAL A 649 19.95 -19.18 22.81
N ALA A 650 19.85 -20.47 22.54
CA ALA A 650 19.90 -21.50 23.59
C ALA A 650 21.25 -21.56 24.29
N ILE A 651 22.33 -21.31 23.55
CA ILE A 651 23.71 -21.34 24.11
C ILE A 651 23.86 -20.34 25.26
N ALA A 652 23.52 -19.09 25.07
CA ALA A 652 23.63 -18.06 26.09
C ALA A 652 22.69 -18.33 27.28
N ALA A 653 21.50 -18.88 27.03
CA ALA A 653 20.54 -19.25 28.06
C ALA A 653 21.07 -20.39 28.96
N VAL A 654 21.67 -21.41 28.34
CA VAL A 654 22.30 -22.53 29.09
C VAL A 654 23.54 -22.04 29.85
N ALA A 655 24.46 -21.31 29.19
CA ALA A 655 25.67 -20.79 29.79
C ALA A 655 25.39 -19.88 31.01
N SER A 656 24.29 -19.12 30.98
CA SER A 656 23.92 -18.21 32.07
C SER A 656 23.65 -18.91 33.40
N LYS A 657 23.32 -20.20 33.37
CA LYS A 657 23.06 -21.04 34.58
C LYS A 657 24.28 -21.79 35.07
N MET A 658 25.42 -21.65 34.37
CA MET A 658 26.63 -22.44 34.61
C MET A 658 27.74 -21.57 35.21
N ASN A 659 28.67 -22.23 35.87
CA ASN A 659 29.92 -21.65 36.38
C ASN A 659 31.10 -22.02 35.47
N ALA A 660 32.21 -21.30 35.61
CA ALA A 660 33.44 -21.63 34.89
C ALA A 660 33.91 -23.06 35.23
N GLY A 661 34.32 -23.82 34.24
CA GLY A 661 34.71 -25.22 34.30
C GLY A 661 33.56 -26.24 34.24
N GLU A 662 32.30 -25.80 34.21
CA GLU A 662 31.16 -26.71 34.09
C GLU A 662 30.86 -27.05 32.62
N THR A 663 30.41 -28.30 32.37
CA THR A 663 29.93 -28.79 31.09
C THR A 663 28.42 -29.00 31.16
N SER A 664 27.70 -28.59 30.14
CA SER A 664 26.24 -28.76 30.05
C SER A 664 25.84 -30.19 29.74
N ALA A 665 24.61 -30.58 30.10
CA ALA A 665 23.95 -31.68 29.42
C ALA A 665 23.73 -31.33 27.95
N PRO A 666 23.56 -32.29 27.03
CA PRO A 666 23.16 -32.03 25.65
C PRO A 666 21.83 -31.30 25.61
N PHE A 667 21.73 -30.29 24.74
CA PHE A 667 20.49 -29.52 24.51
C PHE A 667 20.31 -29.19 23.03
N GLU A 668 19.05 -29.07 22.63
CA GLU A 668 18.68 -28.70 21.28
C GLU A 668 18.79 -27.18 21.07
N GLY A 669 19.26 -26.78 19.90
CA GLY A 669 19.24 -25.41 19.40
C GLY A 669 18.77 -25.35 17.95
N VAL A 670 18.88 -24.18 17.33
CA VAL A 670 18.40 -23.95 15.95
C VAL A 670 19.18 -24.73 14.90
N ASN A 671 20.50 -24.96 15.12
CA ASN A 671 21.37 -25.59 14.13
C ASN A 671 21.67 -27.06 14.41
N GLY A 672 21.32 -27.58 15.58
CA GLY A 672 21.62 -28.95 15.99
C GLY A 672 21.57 -29.19 17.49
N VAL A 673 22.22 -30.25 17.97
CA VAL A 673 22.35 -30.59 19.37
C VAL A 673 23.72 -30.11 19.88
N TYR A 674 23.71 -29.46 21.02
CA TYR A 674 24.88 -28.80 21.62
C TYR A 674 25.28 -29.41 22.94
N VAL A 675 26.57 -29.43 23.21
CA VAL A 675 27.20 -29.50 24.54
C VAL A 675 28.16 -28.32 24.65
N ILE A 676 28.05 -27.54 25.72
CA ILE A 676 28.95 -26.42 25.97
C ILE A 676 29.73 -26.63 27.27
N GLU A 677 30.96 -26.14 27.28
CA GLU A 677 31.79 -26.00 28.48
C GLU A 677 32.09 -24.52 28.66
N VAL A 678 31.88 -24.01 29.88
CA VAL A 678 32.19 -22.62 30.23
C VAL A 678 33.68 -22.50 30.55
N ALA A 679 34.49 -22.05 29.59
CA ALA A 679 35.93 -21.88 29.77
C ALA A 679 36.23 -20.69 30.72
N SER A 680 35.53 -19.57 30.58
CA SER A 680 35.56 -18.45 31.53
C SER A 680 34.21 -17.77 31.70
N LYS A 681 34.03 -17.13 32.84
CA LYS A 681 32.87 -16.29 33.19
C LYS A 681 33.39 -15.00 33.79
N ASP A 682 33.26 -13.91 33.08
CA ASP A 682 33.83 -12.61 33.42
C ASP A 682 32.73 -11.60 33.75
N ALA A 683 32.77 -10.98 34.90
CA ALA A 683 31.83 -9.95 35.30
C ALA A 683 32.15 -8.63 34.59
N LYS A 684 31.12 -7.95 34.09
CA LYS A 684 31.24 -6.63 33.44
C LYS A 684 31.40 -5.46 34.38
N ASN A 685 31.38 -5.71 35.70
CA ASN A 685 31.46 -4.69 36.74
C ASN A 685 30.41 -3.57 36.65
N GLY A 686 29.25 -3.86 36.10
CA GLY A 686 28.11 -2.95 36.08
C GLY A 686 27.54 -2.72 37.49
N THR A 687 26.95 -1.56 37.72
CA THR A 687 26.22 -1.27 38.96
C THR A 687 24.71 -1.50 38.70
N PHE A 688 24.07 -2.25 39.60
CA PHE A 688 22.64 -2.47 39.52
C PHE A 688 21.86 -1.18 39.81
N ASP A 689 21.01 -0.80 38.88
CA ASP A 689 19.99 0.24 39.04
C ASP A 689 18.62 -0.36 38.73
N ALA A 690 17.81 -0.54 39.75
CA ALA A 690 16.50 -1.17 39.66
C ALA A 690 15.55 -0.42 38.74
N THR A 691 15.63 0.92 38.66
CA THR A 691 14.77 1.74 37.81
C THR A 691 15.18 1.60 36.34
N ALA A 692 16.46 1.68 36.04
CA ALA A 692 17.00 1.52 34.72
C ALA A 692 16.73 0.12 34.13
N GLU A 693 16.95 -0.93 34.95
CA GLU A 693 16.68 -2.32 34.56
C GLU A 693 15.18 -2.57 34.32
N LYS A 694 14.32 -2.01 35.18
CA LYS A 694 12.86 -2.07 35.00
C LYS A 694 12.44 -1.41 33.68
N GLN A 695 12.88 -0.19 33.45
CA GLN A 695 12.56 0.55 32.19
C GLN A 695 13.07 -0.20 30.96
N GLN A 696 14.24 -0.82 31.04
CA GLN A 696 14.81 -1.61 29.95
C GLN A 696 13.95 -2.84 29.64
N ILE A 697 13.52 -3.58 30.66
CA ILE A 697 12.63 -4.74 30.47
C ILE A 697 11.31 -4.29 29.88
N GLU A 698 10.68 -3.27 30.44
CA GLU A 698 9.41 -2.74 29.98
C GLU A 698 9.50 -2.21 28.54
N SER A 699 10.61 -1.56 28.16
CA SER A 699 10.83 -1.07 26.80
C SER A 699 10.97 -2.19 25.76
N LEU A 700 11.51 -3.34 26.12
CA LEU A 700 11.61 -4.50 25.25
C LEU A 700 10.22 -5.09 24.93
N TYR A 701 9.32 -5.10 25.90
CA TYR A 701 7.95 -5.57 25.72
C TYR A 701 7.05 -4.54 25.01
N ASN A 702 7.36 -3.24 25.12
CA ASN A 702 6.54 -2.16 24.51
C ASN A 702 6.78 -1.93 23.01
N ARG A 703 7.82 -2.49 22.44
CA ARG A 703 8.34 -2.02 21.11
C ARG A 703 7.83 -2.75 19.91
N ASN A 704 7.00 -3.49 19.65
CA ASN A 704 6.49 -4.11 18.42
C ASN A 704 5.88 -5.51 18.61
N TYR A 705 6.25 -6.18 19.70
CA TYR A 705 5.76 -7.54 19.95
C TYR A 705 4.35 -7.55 20.53
N ILE A 706 4.00 -6.54 21.37
CA ILE A 706 2.71 -6.55 22.07
C ILE A 706 1.56 -6.35 21.10
N VAL A 707 1.65 -5.40 20.17
CA VAL A 707 0.57 -5.15 19.20
C VAL A 707 0.28 -6.41 18.39
N THR A 708 1.32 -6.98 17.78
CA THR A 708 1.18 -8.22 16.98
C THR A 708 0.78 -9.43 17.83
N ALA A 709 1.27 -9.51 19.06
CA ALA A 709 0.90 -10.60 19.99
C ALA A 709 -0.55 -10.48 20.45
N VAL A 710 -1.03 -9.27 20.73
CA VAL A 710 -2.43 -9.01 21.08
C VAL A 710 -3.34 -9.35 19.92
N GLU A 711 -3.07 -8.86 18.72
CA GLU A 711 -3.88 -9.15 17.52
C GLU A 711 -3.95 -10.66 17.24
N ARG A 712 -2.81 -11.36 17.33
CA ARG A 712 -2.76 -12.81 17.15
C ARG A 712 -3.54 -13.56 18.23
N ALA A 713 -3.44 -13.13 19.49
CA ALA A 713 -4.18 -13.72 20.60
C ALA A 713 -5.67 -13.49 20.45
N LEU A 714 -6.09 -12.27 20.10
CA LEU A 714 -7.49 -11.93 19.86
C LEU A 714 -8.05 -12.72 18.67
N GLY A 715 -7.31 -12.85 17.58
CA GLY A 715 -7.72 -13.65 16.41
C GLY A 715 -7.89 -15.15 16.73
N LYS A 716 -7.18 -15.68 17.75
CA LYS A 716 -7.43 -17.04 18.25
C LYS A 716 -8.66 -17.15 19.14
N ILE A 717 -8.95 -16.12 19.94
CA ILE A 717 -10.12 -16.07 20.84
C ILE A 717 -11.40 -15.81 20.01
N TYR A 718 -11.32 -14.91 19.03
CA TYR A 718 -12.40 -14.51 18.15
C TYR A 718 -12.01 -14.82 16.69
N PRO A 719 -12.16 -16.08 16.25
CA PRO A 719 -11.80 -16.45 14.88
C PRO A 719 -12.62 -15.66 13.87
N MET A 720 -11.96 -15.26 12.78
CA MET A 720 -12.57 -14.46 11.72
C MET A 720 -12.91 -15.35 10.53
N GLU A 721 -14.07 -15.12 9.94
CA GLU A 721 -14.49 -15.72 8.68
C GLU A 721 -14.88 -14.57 7.72
N ASN A 722 -14.23 -14.50 6.58
CA ASN A 722 -14.50 -13.49 5.56
C ASN A 722 -15.23 -14.14 4.38
N ARG A 723 -16.42 -13.61 4.05
CA ARG A 723 -17.26 -14.04 2.94
C ARG A 723 -17.61 -12.89 1.99
N VAL A 724 -16.86 -11.80 2.03
CA VAL A 724 -17.15 -10.59 1.24
C VAL A 724 -17.31 -10.93 -0.23
N TYR A 725 -16.38 -11.68 -0.81
CA TYR A 725 -16.39 -12.00 -2.24
C TYR A 725 -17.41 -13.09 -2.65
N VAL A 726 -18.14 -13.64 -1.68
CA VAL A 726 -19.28 -14.51 -1.94
C VAL A 726 -20.58 -13.69 -2.09
N HIS A 727 -20.59 -12.45 -1.58
CA HIS A 727 -21.78 -11.59 -1.54
C HIS A 727 -21.66 -10.33 -2.43
N PHE A 728 -20.43 -9.94 -2.81
CA PHE A 728 -20.12 -8.74 -3.61
C PHE A 728 -19.13 -9.11 -4.77
#